data_6788c8ce6ef3a19221c8f992804ed82c
#
_entry.id   6788c8ce6ef3a19221c8f992804ed82c
#
_cell.length_a   1.000
_cell.length_b   1.000
_cell.length_c   1.000
_cell.angle_alpha   90.00
_cell.angle_beta   90.00
_cell.angle_gamma   90.00
#
_symmetry.space_group_name_H-M   'P 1'
#
loop_
_entity.id
_entity.type
_entity.pdbx_description
1 polymer ?
#
loop_
_entity_poly.entity_id
_entity_poly.type
_entity_poly.pdbx_seq_one_letter_code
_entity_poly.pdbx_strand_id
1 'polypeptide(L)'
;MDHGLAMELIKELAVGFKGTRSYPAGHPMLDRAVVTTVSLLNRIFADDPEFSVVFDEEGITVKDVKIEPGNNIALLSLVENLAKKGVHSLTFSYGLKQEDVVNLYAVISSQDKSIEEQGGVARMLDERGTKSIIINAASAAVGSGSSALQEGTRSHEQIIEAIRGLMEVVRVSPSVSDSRTPFITLLNDIGHVGKADWPSYSEAIKAVVELLPLEKRVALLQDIEPKPFVLMMFSCLSSDTLVELMTNWERQGKSERIVKVMGAIDKEKFGQIVPLLKNRQISVYEYLNNAGVDLLREKEIASTINESDLKIALQPYYNMLEAESADVRLKVLESLIKFAKTSVAQEKYELVDGVLLHISSAIERESDERVIARFVGQIDDLYSSLRAHSQVAVSERLIEIAGTVLSRAQLSLDLRKKIIGFLSATRDTAVLPTLFSFLWESGLYPDVRSAIIGFGGDAVPVAIQFLRDAEDFAVRMKLVDILKNIGEPSIRVLTSNLQAREWFLRRNIVRIFGDIGDPRVAAVLEPLLKDEDHRVRLEVARTYGKINYKNGLMNALNDVSSEVKGEALRGLRKMIDAEEVIELLPRLSETGDEVYKELLKIIDEKKIFESVNWIAELLGRLEWRKDETADDIKKISVTTLAKLDSDSAKVILLDLQRSKDKTTASLAANALRRIG
;
A
#
# COMPACT_ATOMS: atom_id res chain seq x y z
N MET A 1 5.08 -1.03 -35.01
CA MET A 1 5.50 -1.30 -33.61
C MET A 1 4.79 -2.54 -33.10
N ASP A 2 5.44 -3.39 -32.29
CA ASP A 2 4.82 -4.56 -31.67
C ASP A 2 3.87 -4.16 -30.53
N HIS A 3 2.70 -4.81 -30.44
CA HIS A 3 1.69 -4.54 -29.40
C HIS A 3 2.24 -4.78 -27.98
N GLY A 4 3.12 -5.78 -27.82
CA GLY A 4 3.78 -6.05 -26.55
C GLY A 4 4.64 -4.88 -26.06
N LEU A 5 5.44 -4.28 -26.94
CA LEU A 5 6.30 -3.13 -26.63
C LEU A 5 5.50 -1.88 -26.30
N ALA A 6 4.39 -1.63 -27.03
CA ALA A 6 3.50 -0.52 -26.76
C ALA A 6 2.84 -0.66 -25.38
N MET A 7 2.34 -1.84 -25.06
CA MET A 7 1.72 -2.15 -23.76
C MET A 7 2.72 -2.02 -22.60
N GLU A 8 3.97 -2.46 -22.80
CA GLU A 8 5.03 -2.36 -21.80
C GLU A 8 5.37 -0.88 -21.51
N LEU A 9 5.49 -0.04 -22.55
CA LEU A 9 5.72 1.40 -22.38
C LEU A 9 4.61 2.06 -21.57
N ILE A 10 3.35 1.80 -21.90
CA ILE A 10 2.22 2.41 -21.20
C ILE A 10 2.15 1.98 -19.73
N LYS A 11 2.45 0.71 -19.43
CA LYS A 11 2.52 0.22 -18.05
C LYS A 11 3.62 0.92 -17.25
N GLU A 12 4.80 1.10 -17.84
CA GLU A 12 5.92 1.78 -17.16
C GLU A 12 5.65 3.27 -16.95
N LEU A 13 5.00 3.95 -17.91
CA LEU A 13 4.54 5.32 -17.72
C LEU A 13 3.55 5.42 -16.54
N ALA A 14 2.60 4.49 -16.46
CA ALA A 14 1.64 4.44 -15.35
C ALA A 14 2.33 4.20 -13.99
N VAL A 15 3.33 3.31 -13.94
CA VAL A 15 4.14 3.05 -12.74
C VAL A 15 4.93 4.28 -12.33
N GLY A 16 5.56 4.98 -13.29
CA GLY A 16 6.31 6.20 -13.02
C GLY A 16 5.45 7.33 -12.47
N PHE A 17 4.28 7.58 -13.06
CA PHE A 17 3.34 8.61 -12.57
C PHE A 17 2.76 8.28 -11.19
N LYS A 18 2.46 7.02 -10.91
CA LYS A 18 2.02 6.57 -9.58
C LYS A 18 3.16 6.67 -8.56
N GLY A 19 4.37 6.29 -8.97
CA GLY A 19 5.55 6.27 -8.12
C GLY A 19 5.92 7.66 -7.58
N THR A 20 5.87 8.71 -8.41
CA THR A 20 6.18 10.08 -8.00
C THR A 20 5.21 10.66 -6.95
N ARG A 21 4.00 10.12 -6.84
CA ARG A 21 3.05 10.49 -5.78
C ARG A 21 3.35 9.76 -4.45
N SER A 22 3.99 8.60 -4.52
CA SER A 22 4.16 7.71 -3.37
C SER A 22 5.57 7.75 -2.79
N TYR A 23 6.57 8.19 -3.56
CA TYR A 23 7.98 8.14 -3.18
C TYR A 23 8.68 9.49 -3.43
N PRO A 24 9.64 9.89 -2.55
CA PRO A 24 10.44 11.10 -2.78
C PRO A 24 11.37 10.91 -3.98
N ALA A 25 11.82 12.05 -4.55
CA ALA A 25 12.81 12.05 -5.64
C ALA A 25 14.09 11.31 -5.22
N GLY A 26 14.65 10.49 -6.12
CA GLY A 26 15.82 9.64 -5.85
C GLY A 26 15.50 8.30 -5.18
N HIS A 27 14.24 7.94 -5.05
CA HIS A 27 13.86 6.61 -4.54
C HIS A 27 14.13 5.53 -5.60
N PRO A 28 14.74 4.37 -5.24
CA PRO A 28 15.13 3.32 -6.20
C PRO A 28 14.02 2.82 -7.12
N MET A 29 12.77 2.84 -6.67
CA MET A 29 11.60 2.47 -7.49
C MET A 29 11.34 3.47 -8.61
N LEU A 30 11.52 4.78 -8.34
CA LEU A 30 11.38 5.82 -9.38
C LEU A 30 12.53 5.78 -10.37
N ASP A 31 13.76 5.64 -9.86
CA ASP A 31 14.95 5.54 -10.71
C ASP A 31 14.85 4.35 -11.66
N ARG A 32 14.34 3.21 -11.16
CA ARG A 32 14.07 2.03 -11.99
C ARG A 32 13.03 2.31 -13.07
N ALA A 33 11.89 2.93 -12.72
CA ALA A 33 10.84 3.28 -13.67
C ALA A 33 11.36 4.23 -14.76
N VAL A 34 12.17 5.23 -14.39
CA VAL A 34 12.82 6.15 -15.33
C VAL A 34 13.74 5.40 -16.29
N VAL A 35 14.63 4.57 -15.77
CA VAL A 35 15.59 3.78 -16.58
C VAL A 35 14.85 2.83 -17.53
N THR A 36 13.83 2.14 -17.06
CA THR A 36 13.02 1.23 -17.88
C THR A 36 12.29 1.99 -18.97
N THR A 37 11.63 3.12 -18.63
CA THR A 37 10.93 3.96 -19.62
C THR A 37 11.87 4.46 -20.70
N VAL A 38 13.05 4.98 -20.36
CA VAL A 38 14.04 5.44 -21.34
C VAL A 38 14.53 4.27 -22.22
N SER A 39 14.73 3.10 -21.65
CA SER A 39 15.12 1.90 -22.41
C SER A 39 14.06 1.51 -23.44
N LEU A 40 12.78 1.53 -23.06
CA LEU A 40 11.65 1.24 -23.94
C LEU A 40 11.51 2.28 -25.06
N LEU A 41 11.63 3.58 -24.71
CA LEU A 41 11.61 4.67 -25.68
C LEU A 41 12.74 4.53 -26.70
N ASN A 42 13.97 4.21 -26.26
CA ASN A 42 15.10 4.01 -27.17
C ASN A 42 14.92 2.80 -28.09
N ARG A 43 14.22 1.75 -27.66
CA ARG A 43 13.86 0.62 -28.53
C ARG A 43 12.87 1.04 -29.62
N ILE A 44 11.94 1.93 -29.30
CA ILE A 44 10.98 2.46 -30.28
C ILE A 44 11.67 3.42 -31.25
N PHE A 45 12.58 4.28 -30.74
CA PHE A 45 13.37 5.21 -31.57
C PHE A 45 14.31 4.52 -32.58
N ALA A 46 14.61 3.25 -32.40
CA ALA A 46 15.38 2.49 -33.39
C ALA A 46 14.66 2.41 -34.75
N ASP A 47 13.34 2.42 -34.74
CA ASP A 47 12.49 2.35 -35.94
C ASP A 47 11.95 3.73 -36.35
N ASP A 48 11.72 4.64 -35.40
CA ASP A 48 11.15 5.96 -35.62
C ASP A 48 11.75 7.01 -34.69
N PRO A 49 12.34 8.08 -35.23
CA PRO A 49 12.97 9.14 -34.41
C PRO A 49 11.99 10.00 -33.61
N GLU A 50 10.69 9.92 -33.95
CA GLU A 50 9.63 10.64 -33.25
C GLU A 50 8.32 9.86 -33.32
N PHE A 51 7.62 9.74 -32.18
CA PHE A 51 6.30 9.10 -32.15
C PHE A 51 5.42 9.71 -31.05
N SER A 52 4.11 9.53 -31.21
CA SER A 52 3.13 10.05 -30.27
C SER A 52 2.37 8.93 -29.55
N VAL A 53 2.04 9.19 -28.29
CA VAL A 53 1.09 8.46 -27.49
C VAL A 53 -0.13 9.33 -27.32
N VAL A 54 -1.28 8.90 -27.80
CA VAL A 54 -2.57 9.62 -27.75
C VAL A 54 -3.46 8.94 -26.71
N PHE A 55 -4.12 9.75 -25.90
CA PHE A 55 -5.05 9.34 -24.87
C PHE A 55 -6.42 9.90 -25.18
N ASP A 56 -7.37 9.04 -25.51
CA ASP A 56 -8.73 9.41 -25.85
C ASP A 56 -9.78 8.54 -25.12
N GLU A 57 -11.06 8.83 -25.33
CA GLU A 57 -12.16 8.09 -24.70
C GLU A 57 -12.23 6.60 -25.14
N GLU A 58 -11.62 6.26 -26.27
CA GLU A 58 -11.60 4.91 -26.82
C GLU A 58 -10.37 4.09 -26.37
N GLY A 59 -9.38 4.73 -25.72
CA GLY A 59 -8.21 4.04 -25.20
C GLY A 59 -6.89 4.82 -25.31
N ILE A 60 -5.81 4.08 -25.50
CA ILE A 60 -4.47 4.63 -25.63
C ILE A 60 -3.91 4.17 -26.98
N THR A 61 -3.51 5.12 -27.81
CA THR A 61 -2.87 4.80 -29.11
C THR A 61 -1.41 5.18 -29.03
N VAL A 62 -0.52 4.19 -29.20
CA VAL A 62 0.93 4.39 -29.29
C VAL A 62 1.34 4.23 -30.73
N LYS A 63 1.68 5.34 -31.39
CA LYS A 63 1.88 5.36 -32.84
C LYS A 63 0.63 4.84 -33.58
N ASP A 64 0.68 3.64 -34.17
CA ASP A 64 -0.42 3.00 -34.90
C ASP A 64 -1.05 1.84 -34.12
N VAL A 65 -0.62 1.59 -32.90
CA VAL A 65 -1.05 0.46 -32.06
C VAL A 65 -2.08 0.95 -31.06
N LYS A 66 -3.32 0.54 -31.22
CA LYS A 66 -4.40 0.83 -30.26
C LYS A 66 -4.35 -0.16 -29.10
N ILE A 67 -4.34 0.38 -27.89
CA ILE A 67 -4.38 -0.36 -26.63
C ILE A 67 -5.70 -0.03 -25.96
N GLU A 68 -6.57 -1.02 -25.93
CA GLU A 68 -7.80 -0.90 -25.15
C GLU A 68 -7.46 -1.11 -23.67
N PRO A 69 -7.76 -0.14 -22.79
CA PRO A 69 -7.48 -0.28 -21.36
C PRO A 69 -8.18 -1.49 -20.72
N GLY A 70 -9.30 -1.94 -21.31
CA GLY A 70 -10.12 -3.01 -20.79
C GLY A 70 -10.44 -2.76 -19.29
N ASN A 71 -10.34 -3.81 -18.47
CA ASN A 71 -10.50 -3.70 -17.01
C ASN A 71 -9.20 -3.33 -16.27
N ASN A 72 -8.18 -2.82 -16.96
CA ASN A 72 -6.92 -2.45 -16.32
C ASN A 72 -7.04 -1.06 -15.67
N ILE A 73 -7.32 -1.08 -14.37
CA ILE A 73 -7.53 0.11 -13.54
C ILE A 73 -6.34 1.09 -13.61
N ALA A 74 -5.10 0.58 -13.69
CA ALA A 74 -3.92 1.44 -13.78
C ALA A 74 -3.89 2.24 -15.08
N LEU A 75 -4.30 1.64 -16.19
CA LEU A 75 -4.37 2.32 -17.49
C LEU A 75 -5.54 3.30 -17.56
N LEU A 76 -6.70 2.93 -17.03
CA LEU A 76 -7.85 3.83 -16.94
C LEU A 76 -7.53 5.06 -16.07
N SER A 77 -6.92 4.83 -14.90
CA SER A 77 -6.47 5.91 -14.02
C SER A 77 -5.40 6.80 -14.67
N LEU A 78 -4.53 6.23 -15.51
CA LEU A 78 -3.55 7.01 -16.27
C LEU A 78 -4.24 7.97 -17.24
N VAL A 79 -5.16 7.45 -18.07
CA VAL A 79 -5.91 8.26 -19.06
C VAL A 79 -6.70 9.37 -18.36
N GLU A 80 -7.43 9.04 -17.31
CA GLU A 80 -8.23 10.00 -16.56
C GLU A 80 -7.38 11.08 -15.89
N ASN A 81 -6.25 10.73 -15.29
CA ASN A 81 -5.35 11.71 -14.68
C ASN A 81 -4.69 12.63 -15.70
N LEU A 82 -4.33 12.12 -16.88
CA LEU A 82 -3.77 12.94 -17.95
C LEU A 82 -4.83 13.87 -18.55
N ALA A 83 -6.03 13.38 -18.76
CA ALA A 83 -7.16 14.18 -19.27
C ALA A 83 -7.52 15.33 -18.31
N LYS A 84 -7.56 15.10 -16.99
CA LYS A 84 -7.78 16.14 -15.97
C LYS A 84 -6.74 17.26 -16.02
N LYS A 85 -5.52 16.95 -16.47
CA LYS A 85 -4.41 17.91 -16.61
C LYS A 85 -4.31 18.51 -18.02
N GLY A 86 -5.30 18.26 -18.86
CA GLY A 86 -5.34 18.74 -20.23
C GLY A 86 -4.31 18.07 -21.15
N VAL A 87 -3.84 16.87 -20.82
CA VAL A 87 -2.86 16.12 -21.61
C VAL A 87 -3.60 15.04 -22.41
N HIS A 88 -3.72 15.27 -23.72
CA HIS A 88 -4.35 14.35 -24.65
C HIS A 88 -3.35 13.58 -25.53
N SER A 89 -2.13 14.09 -25.63
CA SER A 89 -1.05 13.38 -26.29
C SER A 89 0.32 13.73 -25.72
N LEU A 90 1.23 12.76 -25.80
CA LEU A 90 2.65 12.90 -25.49
C LEU A 90 3.44 12.51 -26.73
N THR A 91 4.19 13.44 -27.30
CA THR A 91 5.09 13.16 -28.42
C THR A 91 6.52 13.12 -27.90
N PHE A 92 7.19 12.00 -28.17
CA PHE A 92 8.57 11.74 -27.74
C PHE A 92 9.50 11.83 -28.95
N SER A 93 10.63 12.52 -28.83
CA SER A 93 11.62 12.70 -29.89
C SER A 93 12.95 12.03 -29.51
N TYR A 94 13.68 11.54 -30.52
CA TYR A 94 15.00 10.94 -30.34
C TYR A 94 15.98 11.90 -29.66
N GLY A 95 16.84 11.35 -28.81
CA GLY A 95 17.77 12.14 -27.99
C GLY A 95 17.25 12.47 -26.59
N LEU A 96 16.09 11.94 -26.21
CA LEU A 96 15.49 12.06 -24.89
C LEU A 96 16.45 11.51 -23.80
N LYS A 97 16.62 12.28 -22.73
CA LYS A 97 17.47 11.95 -21.59
C LYS A 97 16.64 11.43 -20.40
N GLN A 98 17.29 10.77 -19.45
CA GLN A 98 16.64 10.34 -18.20
C GLN A 98 16.02 11.53 -17.46
N GLU A 99 16.67 12.70 -17.47
CA GLU A 99 16.20 13.92 -16.85
C GLU A 99 14.86 14.41 -17.44
N ASP A 100 14.65 14.22 -18.74
CA ASP A 100 13.37 14.58 -19.40
C ASP A 100 12.21 13.74 -18.89
N VAL A 101 12.44 12.43 -18.66
CA VAL A 101 11.44 11.53 -18.09
C VAL A 101 11.17 11.85 -16.62
N VAL A 102 12.21 12.19 -15.85
CA VAL A 102 12.06 12.64 -14.45
C VAL A 102 11.20 13.90 -14.40
N ASN A 103 11.48 14.88 -15.29
CA ASN A 103 10.70 16.11 -15.38
C ASN A 103 9.24 15.84 -15.76
N LEU A 104 8.99 14.95 -16.73
CA LEU A 104 7.64 14.56 -17.13
C LEU A 104 6.88 13.97 -15.93
N TYR A 105 7.48 13.02 -15.21
CA TYR A 105 6.86 12.40 -14.04
C TYR A 105 6.57 13.41 -12.93
N ALA A 106 7.51 14.31 -12.65
CA ALA A 106 7.36 15.35 -11.64
C ALA A 106 6.25 16.34 -11.98
N VAL A 107 6.19 16.81 -13.22
CA VAL A 107 5.18 17.79 -13.67
C VAL A 107 3.77 17.17 -13.67
N ILE A 108 3.62 15.97 -14.22
CA ILE A 108 2.32 15.27 -14.24
C ILE A 108 1.84 14.90 -12.82
N SER A 109 2.75 14.70 -11.88
CA SER A 109 2.39 14.39 -10.49
C SER A 109 2.12 15.63 -9.62
N SER A 110 2.34 16.84 -10.14
CA SER A 110 2.04 18.09 -9.44
C SER A 110 0.54 18.26 -9.22
N GLN A 111 0.16 19.04 -8.20
CA GLN A 111 -1.24 19.34 -7.89
C GLN A 111 -1.88 20.12 -9.06
N ASP A 112 -3.13 19.81 -9.39
CA ASP A 112 -3.85 20.37 -10.52
C ASP A 112 -3.87 21.91 -10.47
N LYS A 113 -4.10 22.48 -9.28
CA LYS A 113 -4.05 23.93 -9.06
C LYS A 113 -2.69 24.56 -9.40
N SER A 114 -1.59 23.88 -9.05
CA SER A 114 -0.24 24.36 -9.39
C SER A 114 0.02 24.30 -10.89
N ILE A 115 -0.55 23.33 -11.61
CA ILE A 115 -0.43 23.20 -13.06
C ILE A 115 -1.21 24.34 -13.75
N GLU A 116 -2.41 24.65 -13.28
CA GLU A 116 -3.22 25.76 -13.81
C GLU A 116 -2.55 27.12 -13.58
N GLU A 117 -2.06 27.38 -12.36
CA GLU A 117 -1.37 28.62 -12.00
C GLU A 117 -0.08 28.85 -12.81
N GLN A 118 0.61 27.79 -13.23
CA GLN A 118 1.83 27.85 -14.04
C GLN A 118 1.58 27.75 -15.56
N GLY A 119 0.33 27.77 -15.99
CA GLY A 119 -0.04 27.80 -17.40
C GLY A 119 -0.01 26.47 -18.12
N GLY A 120 -0.17 25.37 -17.39
CA GLY A 120 -0.35 24.02 -17.93
C GLY A 120 0.94 23.18 -18.00
N VAL A 121 0.73 21.87 -18.24
CA VAL A 121 1.83 20.87 -18.27
C VAL A 121 2.91 21.20 -19.31
N ALA A 122 2.51 21.64 -20.49
CA ALA A 122 3.43 21.98 -21.58
C ALA A 122 4.41 23.09 -21.18
N ARG A 123 3.92 24.16 -20.57
CA ARG A 123 4.73 25.28 -20.13
C ARG A 123 5.68 24.91 -19.00
N MET A 124 5.21 24.11 -18.04
CA MET A 124 6.05 23.63 -16.94
C MET A 124 7.21 22.75 -17.42
N LEU A 125 7.02 21.95 -18.47
CA LEU A 125 8.10 21.17 -19.08
C LEU A 125 9.09 22.07 -19.84
N ASP A 126 8.61 23.07 -20.57
CA ASP A 126 9.46 24.01 -21.29
C ASP A 126 10.33 24.85 -20.33
N GLU A 127 9.77 25.32 -19.22
CA GLU A 127 10.50 26.02 -18.15
C GLU A 127 11.60 25.15 -17.49
N ARG A 128 11.44 23.82 -17.52
CA ARG A 128 12.47 22.84 -17.07
C ARG A 128 13.45 22.43 -18.17
N GLY A 129 13.33 23.03 -19.36
CA GLY A 129 14.21 22.76 -20.49
C GLY A 129 13.98 21.43 -21.19
N THR A 130 12.85 20.75 -20.93
CA THR A 130 12.48 19.47 -21.54
C THR A 130 11.87 19.72 -22.92
N LYS A 131 12.70 19.64 -23.98
CA LYS A 131 12.29 19.85 -25.38
C LYS A 131 12.00 18.57 -26.15
N SER A 132 12.42 17.44 -25.63
CA SER A 132 12.28 16.10 -26.24
C SER A 132 10.90 15.48 -26.02
N ILE A 133 10.03 16.13 -25.23
CA ILE A 133 8.65 15.70 -24.94
C ILE A 133 7.71 16.87 -25.20
N ILE A 134 6.81 16.70 -26.16
CA ILE A 134 5.82 17.72 -26.54
C ILE A 134 4.44 17.26 -26.08
N ILE A 135 3.72 18.15 -25.41
CA ILE A 135 2.36 17.92 -24.93
C ILE A 135 1.38 18.44 -25.97
N ASN A 136 0.37 17.62 -26.30
CA ASN A 136 -0.72 17.98 -27.22
C ASN A 136 -0.21 18.54 -28.55
N ALA A 137 0.86 17.93 -29.11
CA ALA A 137 1.29 18.25 -30.47
C ALA A 137 0.08 18.14 -31.39
N ALA A 138 -0.29 19.24 -32.05
CA ALA A 138 -1.44 19.27 -32.93
C ALA A 138 -1.30 18.11 -33.92
N SER A 139 -2.28 17.22 -33.99
CA SER A 139 -2.37 16.18 -35.00
C SER A 139 -2.66 16.80 -36.35
N ALA A 140 -1.61 17.37 -36.97
CA ALA A 140 -1.60 17.74 -38.35
C ALA A 140 -1.23 16.50 -39.16
N ALA A 141 -2.08 15.50 -39.23
CA ALA A 141 -2.12 14.49 -40.27
C ALA A 141 -2.93 13.24 -39.83
N VAL A 142 -4.25 13.34 -39.75
CA VAL A 142 -5.15 12.30 -40.28
C VAL A 142 -6.41 13.04 -40.73
N GLY A 143 -6.28 13.72 -41.79
CA GLY A 143 -7.41 14.20 -42.54
C GLY A 143 -7.69 13.21 -43.66
N SER A 144 -8.91 13.04 -43.95
CA SER A 144 -9.57 12.31 -45.05
C SER A 144 -10.05 10.91 -44.74
N GLY A 145 -11.30 10.88 -44.37
CA GLY A 145 -12.07 9.65 -44.35
C GLY A 145 -13.52 9.89 -43.92
N SER A 146 -14.31 10.46 -44.83
CA SER A 146 -15.78 10.38 -44.95
C SER A 146 -16.61 10.66 -43.69
N SER A 147 -17.04 11.91 -43.58
CA SER A 147 -18.30 12.29 -42.96
C SER A 147 -19.47 11.57 -43.65
N ALA A 148 -20.00 10.56 -43.02
CA ALA A 148 -21.39 10.15 -43.30
C ALA A 148 -22.30 11.10 -42.51
N LEU A 149 -22.68 12.20 -43.10
CA LEU A 149 -23.75 13.07 -42.63
C LEU A 149 -25.03 12.25 -42.59
N GLN A 150 -25.55 11.97 -41.41
CA GLN A 150 -26.96 11.66 -41.24
C GLN A 150 -27.76 12.92 -41.60
N GLU A 151 -28.59 12.80 -42.60
CA GLU A 151 -29.57 13.84 -42.99
C GLU A 151 -30.44 14.20 -41.79
N GLY A 152 -30.33 15.43 -41.30
CA GLY A 152 -31.22 16.01 -40.28
C GLY A 152 -30.60 16.79 -39.14
N THR A 153 -29.28 16.77 -38.93
CA THR A 153 -28.63 17.53 -37.85
C THR A 153 -28.16 18.90 -38.32
N ARG A 154 -28.53 19.96 -37.58
CA ARG A 154 -28.05 21.33 -37.88
C ARG A 154 -26.53 21.43 -37.72
N SER A 155 -25.85 22.18 -38.61
CA SER A 155 -24.42 22.47 -38.46
C SER A 155 -24.18 23.39 -37.26
N HIS A 156 -22.91 23.47 -36.78
CA HIS A 156 -22.50 24.36 -35.71
C HIS A 156 -22.92 25.82 -35.99
N GLU A 157 -22.72 26.31 -37.23
CA GLU A 157 -23.12 27.66 -37.66
C GLU A 157 -24.64 27.87 -37.60
N GLN A 158 -25.42 26.88 -38.03
CA GLN A 158 -26.88 26.92 -37.96
C GLN A 158 -27.42 26.92 -36.51
N ILE A 159 -26.75 26.26 -35.58
CA ILE A 159 -27.10 26.31 -34.16
C ILE A 159 -26.80 27.68 -33.56
N ILE A 160 -25.63 28.26 -33.85
CA ILE A 160 -25.28 29.61 -33.40
C ILE A 160 -26.25 30.62 -33.94
N GLU A 161 -26.66 30.53 -35.22
CA GLU A 161 -27.65 31.39 -35.81
C GLU A 161 -29.04 31.26 -35.20
N ALA A 162 -29.45 30.04 -34.87
CA ALA A 162 -30.67 29.75 -34.12
C ALA A 162 -30.65 30.34 -32.69
N ILE A 163 -29.53 30.26 -32.01
CA ILE A 163 -29.35 30.91 -30.70
C ILE A 163 -29.46 32.44 -30.81
N ARG A 164 -28.84 33.03 -31.82
CA ARG A 164 -28.96 34.49 -32.09
C ARG A 164 -30.39 34.90 -32.42
N GLY A 165 -31.06 34.14 -33.27
CA GLY A 165 -32.48 34.34 -33.59
C GLY A 165 -33.38 34.27 -32.36
N LEU A 166 -33.15 33.29 -31.49
CA LEU A 166 -33.91 33.17 -30.24
C LEU A 166 -33.62 34.36 -29.28
N MET A 167 -32.37 34.83 -29.23
CA MET A 167 -31.98 36.02 -28.46
C MET A 167 -32.74 37.25 -28.88
N GLU A 168 -32.89 37.47 -30.19
CA GLU A 168 -33.66 38.59 -30.73
C GLU A 168 -35.16 38.46 -30.44
N VAL A 169 -35.73 37.24 -30.58
CA VAL A 169 -37.14 36.99 -30.21
C VAL A 169 -37.38 37.34 -28.74
N VAL A 170 -36.51 36.92 -27.84
CA VAL A 170 -36.60 37.17 -26.39
C VAL A 170 -36.47 38.67 -26.07
N ARG A 171 -35.61 39.42 -26.83
CA ARG A 171 -35.43 40.88 -26.65
C ARG A 171 -36.61 41.68 -27.13
N VAL A 172 -37.22 41.30 -28.27
CA VAL A 172 -38.32 42.03 -28.89
C VAL A 172 -39.65 41.71 -28.24
N SER A 173 -39.90 40.44 -27.94
CA SER A 173 -41.11 39.96 -27.28
C SER A 173 -40.75 38.98 -26.14
N PRO A 174 -40.62 39.45 -24.90
CA PRO A 174 -40.31 38.59 -23.77
C PRO A 174 -41.53 37.73 -23.35
N SER A 175 -42.26 37.17 -24.32
CA SER A 175 -43.37 36.27 -24.17
C SER A 175 -42.88 34.83 -24.11
N VAL A 176 -43.31 34.06 -23.08
CA VAL A 176 -42.95 32.61 -22.94
C VAL A 176 -43.56 31.79 -24.09
N SER A 177 -44.76 32.15 -24.54
CA SER A 177 -45.46 31.46 -25.64
C SER A 177 -44.70 31.53 -26.96
N ASP A 178 -44.14 32.70 -27.30
CA ASP A 178 -43.44 32.92 -28.56
C ASP A 178 -42.03 32.29 -28.56
N SER A 179 -41.39 32.20 -27.38
CA SER A 179 -40.03 31.70 -27.22
C SER A 179 -39.99 30.17 -27.00
N ARG A 180 -41.05 29.54 -26.52
CA ARG A 180 -41.05 28.14 -26.02
C ARG A 180 -40.77 27.12 -27.13
N THR A 181 -41.50 27.19 -28.25
CA THR A 181 -41.34 26.22 -29.33
C THR A 181 -39.97 26.31 -29.99
N PRO A 182 -39.44 27.50 -30.36
CA PRO A 182 -38.10 27.65 -30.88
C PRO A 182 -37.02 27.17 -29.89
N PHE A 183 -37.22 27.41 -28.60
CA PHE A 183 -36.30 27.00 -27.53
C PHE A 183 -36.22 25.48 -27.39
N ILE A 184 -37.36 24.79 -27.35
CA ILE A 184 -37.40 23.32 -27.24
C ILE A 184 -36.79 22.67 -28.48
N THR A 185 -37.08 23.18 -29.66
CA THR A 185 -36.49 22.70 -30.93
C THR A 185 -34.97 22.82 -30.89
N LEU A 186 -34.47 23.98 -30.48
CA LEU A 186 -33.03 24.23 -30.35
C LEU A 186 -32.35 23.27 -29.36
N LEU A 187 -32.96 23.00 -28.20
CA LEU A 187 -32.42 22.07 -27.21
C LEU A 187 -32.34 20.64 -27.75
N ASN A 188 -33.32 20.22 -28.54
CA ASN A 188 -33.31 18.92 -29.17
C ASN A 188 -32.23 18.84 -30.28
N ASP A 189 -32.09 19.86 -31.10
CA ASP A 189 -31.07 19.92 -32.15
C ASP A 189 -29.65 19.81 -31.56
N ILE A 190 -29.38 20.56 -30.47
CA ILE A 190 -28.08 20.51 -29.78
C ILE A 190 -27.84 19.12 -29.13
N GLY A 191 -28.89 18.48 -28.63
CA GLY A 191 -28.78 17.15 -28.06
C GLY A 191 -28.30 16.08 -29.05
N HIS A 192 -28.40 16.35 -30.35
CA HIS A 192 -27.92 15.46 -31.41
C HIS A 192 -26.54 15.81 -31.97
N VAL A 193 -25.92 16.91 -31.51
CA VAL A 193 -24.57 17.32 -31.91
C VAL A 193 -23.50 16.77 -30.97
N GLY A 194 -22.25 16.70 -31.44
CA GLY A 194 -21.13 16.20 -30.66
C GLY A 194 -20.95 16.92 -29.30
N LYS A 195 -20.69 16.17 -28.26
CA LYS A 195 -20.60 16.69 -26.87
C LYS A 195 -19.53 17.74 -26.63
N ALA A 196 -18.51 17.80 -27.50
CA ALA A 196 -17.40 18.76 -27.38
C ALA A 196 -17.85 20.24 -27.37
N ASP A 197 -18.92 20.56 -28.10
CA ASP A 197 -19.42 21.95 -28.24
C ASP A 197 -20.50 22.29 -27.18
N TRP A 198 -20.96 21.31 -26.40
CA TRP A 198 -22.02 21.51 -25.41
C TRP A 198 -21.75 22.62 -24.39
N PRO A 199 -20.52 22.77 -23.83
CA PRO A 199 -20.25 23.85 -22.88
C PRO A 199 -20.50 25.25 -23.49
N SER A 200 -20.04 25.48 -24.73
CA SER A 200 -20.27 26.76 -25.43
C SER A 200 -21.73 27.02 -25.69
N TYR A 201 -22.49 26.02 -26.10
CA TYR A 201 -23.93 26.16 -26.33
C TYR A 201 -24.69 26.39 -25.02
N SER A 202 -24.29 25.72 -23.93
CA SER A 202 -24.92 25.85 -22.61
C SER A 202 -24.79 27.30 -22.09
N GLU A 203 -23.59 27.89 -22.17
CA GLU A 203 -23.37 29.30 -21.79
C GLU A 203 -24.12 30.29 -22.70
N ALA A 204 -24.16 30.05 -24.00
CA ALA A 204 -24.92 30.88 -24.92
C ALA A 204 -26.43 30.85 -24.65
N ILE A 205 -26.99 29.64 -24.35
CA ILE A 205 -28.39 29.51 -23.99
C ILE A 205 -28.69 30.11 -22.64
N LYS A 206 -27.81 29.95 -21.64
CA LYS A 206 -27.91 30.65 -20.37
C LYS A 206 -28.09 32.16 -20.59
N ALA A 207 -27.24 32.75 -21.41
CA ALA A 207 -27.34 34.19 -21.72
C ALA A 207 -28.72 34.57 -22.29
N VAL A 208 -29.33 33.72 -23.13
CA VAL A 208 -30.70 33.94 -23.66
C VAL A 208 -31.74 33.83 -22.57
N VAL A 209 -31.65 32.77 -21.73
CA VAL A 209 -32.65 32.55 -20.66
C VAL A 209 -32.58 33.67 -19.63
N GLU A 210 -31.39 34.16 -19.30
CA GLU A 210 -31.20 35.21 -18.30
C GLU A 210 -31.61 36.62 -18.76
N LEU A 211 -31.91 36.79 -20.04
CA LEU A 211 -32.59 38.00 -20.51
C LEU A 211 -34.05 38.11 -20.04
N LEU A 212 -34.66 36.96 -19.71
CA LEU A 212 -36.05 36.95 -19.23
C LEU A 212 -36.13 37.30 -17.73
N PRO A 213 -37.21 37.94 -17.27
CA PRO A 213 -37.52 38.01 -15.83
C PRO A 213 -37.62 36.64 -15.20
N LEU A 214 -37.27 36.51 -13.91
CA LEU A 214 -37.16 35.23 -13.20
C LEU A 214 -38.42 34.34 -13.31
N GLU A 215 -39.60 34.91 -13.18
CA GLU A 215 -40.87 34.18 -13.33
C GLU A 215 -41.05 33.58 -14.74
N LYS A 216 -40.60 34.30 -15.77
CA LYS A 216 -40.69 33.83 -17.15
C LYS A 216 -39.61 32.78 -17.44
N ARG A 217 -38.43 32.88 -16.84
CA ARG A 217 -37.40 31.81 -16.92
C ARG A 217 -37.98 30.49 -16.40
N VAL A 218 -38.59 30.53 -15.24
CA VAL A 218 -39.19 29.34 -14.62
C VAL A 218 -40.31 28.78 -15.48
N ALA A 219 -41.21 29.64 -15.98
CA ALA A 219 -42.27 29.19 -16.87
C ALA A 219 -41.79 28.58 -18.19
N LEU A 220 -40.64 29.03 -18.71
CA LEU A 220 -40.01 28.47 -19.91
C LEU A 220 -39.41 27.08 -19.62
N LEU A 221 -38.74 26.92 -18.46
CA LEU A 221 -37.90 25.77 -18.15
C LEU A 221 -38.64 24.65 -17.40
N GLN A 222 -39.72 24.94 -16.67
CA GLN A 222 -40.38 24.01 -15.72
C GLN A 222 -40.82 22.66 -16.31
N ASP A 223 -41.17 22.64 -17.60
CA ASP A 223 -41.68 21.45 -18.29
C ASP A 223 -40.63 20.74 -19.15
N ILE A 224 -39.41 21.32 -19.26
CA ILE A 224 -38.34 20.72 -20.05
C ILE A 224 -37.81 19.49 -19.33
N GLU A 225 -37.70 18.40 -20.07
CA GLU A 225 -37.18 17.14 -19.53
C GLU A 225 -35.66 17.22 -19.36
N PRO A 226 -35.09 16.86 -18.20
CA PRO A 226 -33.66 16.94 -17.96
C PRO A 226 -32.90 15.79 -18.66
N LYS A 227 -32.67 15.94 -19.97
CA LYS A 227 -31.78 15.14 -20.79
C LYS A 227 -30.32 15.59 -20.59
N PRO A 228 -29.29 14.82 -20.98
CA PRO A 228 -27.88 15.14 -20.69
C PRO A 228 -27.44 16.56 -21.05
N PHE A 229 -27.74 17.06 -22.25
CA PHE A 229 -27.43 18.46 -22.63
C PHE A 229 -28.21 19.47 -21.78
N VAL A 230 -29.50 19.19 -21.50
CA VAL A 230 -30.35 20.08 -20.69
C VAL A 230 -29.84 20.13 -19.25
N LEU A 231 -29.32 19.03 -18.70
CA LEU A 231 -28.71 19.01 -17.39
C LEU A 231 -27.43 19.89 -17.34
N MET A 232 -26.59 19.82 -18.37
CA MET A 232 -25.44 20.72 -18.50
C MET A 232 -25.88 22.19 -18.60
N MET A 233 -26.90 22.49 -19.40
CA MET A 233 -27.47 23.82 -19.48
C MET A 233 -27.98 24.30 -18.12
N PHE A 234 -28.71 23.45 -17.36
CA PHE A 234 -29.19 23.80 -16.03
C PHE A 234 -28.01 24.07 -15.08
N SER A 235 -26.91 23.31 -15.17
CA SER A 235 -25.75 23.57 -14.33
C SER A 235 -25.13 24.97 -14.57
N CYS A 236 -25.31 25.56 -15.75
CA CYS A 236 -24.83 26.92 -16.06
C CYS A 236 -25.75 28.03 -15.54
N LEU A 237 -27.06 27.79 -15.29
CA LEU A 237 -28.01 28.81 -14.87
C LEU A 237 -27.65 29.42 -13.51
N SER A 238 -28.15 30.68 -13.26
CA SER A 238 -27.96 31.33 -11.96
C SER A 238 -28.62 30.56 -10.81
N SER A 239 -28.04 30.67 -9.60
CA SER A 239 -28.54 30.03 -8.41
C SER A 239 -30.00 30.40 -8.10
N ASP A 240 -30.39 31.66 -8.33
CA ASP A 240 -31.77 32.12 -8.15
C ASP A 240 -32.75 31.43 -9.11
N THR A 241 -32.37 31.29 -10.39
CA THR A 241 -33.19 30.57 -11.38
C THR A 241 -33.39 29.12 -10.99
N LEU A 242 -32.31 28.44 -10.57
CA LEU A 242 -32.37 27.04 -10.16
C LEU A 242 -33.23 26.84 -8.89
N VAL A 243 -33.06 27.71 -7.89
CA VAL A 243 -33.83 27.63 -6.64
C VAL A 243 -35.33 27.82 -6.90
N GLU A 244 -35.69 28.81 -7.75
CA GLU A 244 -37.12 29.04 -8.07
C GLU A 244 -37.70 27.89 -8.90
N LEU A 245 -36.93 27.38 -9.86
CA LEU A 245 -37.33 26.25 -10.69
C LEU A 245 -37.54 24.98 -9.82
N MET A 246 -36.63 24.67 -8.92
CA MET A 246 -36.73 23.55 -7.99
C MET A 246 -37.90 23.74 -7.03
N THR A 247 -38.14 24.95 -6.52
CA THR A 247 -39.30 25.28 -5.69
C THR A 247 -40.62 25.03 -6.42
N ASN A 248 -40.66 25.34 -7.70
CA ASN A 248 -41.82 25.09 -8.54
C ASN A 248 -42.04 23.60 -8.83
N TRP A 249 -40.99 22.88 -9.10
CA TRP A 249 -41.07 21.41 -9.25
C TRP A 249 -41.51 20.70 -7.98
N GLU A 250 -41.04 21.18 -6.83
CA GLU A 250 -41.53 20.69 -5.52
C GLU A 250 -43.02 20.82 -5.38
N ARG A 251 -43.57 22.01 -5.63
CA ARG A 251 -45.03 22.28 -5.57
C ARG A 251 -45.81 21.41 -6.58
N GLN A 252 -45.17 20.98 -7.66
CA GLN A 252 -45.78 20.11 -8.67
C GLN A 252 -45.55 18.60 -8.42
N GLY A 253 -44.85 18.23 -7.34
CA GLY A 253 -44.52 16.84 -7.02
C GLY A 253 -43.51 16.20 -7.98
N LYS A 254 -42.70 17.01 -8.71
CA LYS A 254 -41.69 16.56 -9.66
C LYS A 254 -40.31 16.43 -9.02
N SER A 255 -40.21 15.78 -7.86
CA SER A 255 -38.98 15.65 -7.06
C SER A 255 -37.84 14.96 -7.80
N GLU A 256 -38.13 14.05 -8.72
CA GLU A 256 -37.13 13.37 -9.57
C GLU A 256 -36.31 14.34 -10.41
N ARG A 257 -36.91 15.44 -10.90
CA ARG A 257 -36.20 16.47 -11.66
C ARG A 257 -35.20 17.25 -10.79
N ILE A 258 -35.58 17.50 -9.51
CA ILE A 258 -34.69 18.15 -8.53
C ILE A 258 -33.44 17.30 -8.34
N VAL A 259 -33.60 15.99 -8.13
CA VAL A 259 -32.49 15.05 -7.95
C VAL A 259 -31.55 15.05 -9.16
N LYS A 260 -32.08 14.99 -10.39
CA LYS A 260 -31.28 14.99 -11.62
C LYS A 260 -30.47 16.29 -11.78
N VAL A 261 -31.08 17.44 -11.50
CA VAL A 261 -30.38 18.74 -11.61
C VAL A 261 -29.36 18.93 -10.50
N MET A 262 -29.65 18.50 -9.27
CA MET A 262 -28.69 18.53 -8.17
C MET A 262 -27.45 17.65 -8.46
N GLY A 263 -27.61 16.59 -9.24
CA GLY A 263 -26.49 15.76 -9.72
C GLY A 263 -25.65 16.39 -10.83
N ALA A 264 -26.19 17.36 -11.53
CA ALA A 264 -25.51 17.99 -12.67
C ALA A 264 -24.76 19.27 -12.29
N ILE A 265 -25.07 19.92 -11.17
CA ILE A 265 -24.40 21.14 -10.71
C ILE A 265 -23.08 20.82 -10.00
N ASP A 266 -22.10 21.74 -10.15
CA ASP A 266 -20.81 21.63 -9.47
C ASP A 266 -20.91 21.88 -7.96
N LYS A 267 -19.84 21.58 -7.23
CA LYS A 267 -19.77 21.71 -5.77
C LYS A 267 -20.01 23.13 -5.27
N GLU A 268 -19.47 24.13 -5.95
CA GLU A 268 -19.60 25.53 -5.55
C GLU A 268 -21.06 25.98 -5.65
N LYS A 269 -21.68 25.72 -6.79
CA LYS A 269 -23.10 26.02 -7.01
C LYS A 269 -24.03 25.21 -6.10
N PHE A 270 -23.69 23.96 -5.84
CA PHE A 270 -24.39 23.11 -4.85
C PHE A 270 -24.38 23.78 -3.46
N GLY A 271 -23.19 24.23 -3.02
CA GLY A 271 -23.04 24.96 -1.76
C GLY A 271 -23.85 26.24 -1.68
N GLN A 272 -24.05 26.95 -2.79
CA GLN A 272 -24.87 28.17 -2.86
C GLN A 272 -26.36 27.88 -2.82
N ILE A 273 -26.82 26.83 -3.49
CA ILE A 273 -28.24 26.51 -3.69
C ILE A 273 -28.85 25.82 -2.45
N VAL A 274 -28.15 24.90 -1.80
CA VAL A 274 -28.68 24.11 -0.68
C VAL A 274 -29.19 24.98 0.48
N PRO A 275 -28.45 26.01 0.95
CA PRO A 275 -28.98 26.91 1.99
C PRO A 275 -30.24 27.67 1.57
N LEU A 276 -30.30 28.07 0.28
CA LEU A 276 -31.46 28.81 -0.26
C LEU A 276 -32.68 27.90 -0.34
N LEU A 277 -32.54 26.64 -0.72
CA LEU A 277 -33.62 25.65 -0.72
C LEU A 277 -34.07 25.33 0.68
N LYS A 278 -33.17 25.23 1.66
CA LYS A 278 -33.46 25.00 3.07
C LYS A 278 -34.30 26.15 3.63
N ASN A 279 -34.00 27.40 3.27
CA ASN A 279 -34.81 28.57 3.67
C ASN A 279 -36.25 28.53 3.11
N ARG A 280 -36.47 27.78 2.03
CA ARG A 280 -37.82 27.53 1.44
C ARG A 280 -38.46 26.22 1.93
N GLN A 281 -37.93 25.62 3.00
CA GLN A 281 -38.36 24.36 3.57
C GLN A 281 -38.24 23.13 2.67
N ILE A 282 -37.34 23.21 1.64
CA ILE A 282 -37.03 22.10 0.75
C ILE A 282 -35.80 21.40 1.30
N SER A 283 -35.99 20.19 1.82
CA SER A 283 -34.89 19.36 2.33
C SER A 283 -34.28 18.55 1.17
N VAL A 284 -33.25 19.09 0.54
CA VAL A 284 -32.51 18.38 -0.53
C VAL A 284 -32.06 16.98 -0.05
N TYR A 285 -31.67 16.89 1.22
CA TYR A 285 -31.24 15.63 1.81
C TYR A 285 -32.37 14.57 1.85
N GLU A 286 -33.61 14.96 2.20
CA GLU A 286 -34.75 14.04 2.19
C GLU A 286 -35.09 13.56 0.80
N TYR A 287 -35.00 14.43 -0.22
CA TYR A 287 -35.19 14.04 -1.61
C TYR A 287 -34.15 13.06 -2.10
N LEU A 288 -32.87 13.32 -1.82
CA LEU A 288 -31.78 12.46 -2.23
C LEU A 288 -31.85 11.11 -1.49
N ASN A 289 -32.20 11.13 -0.21
CA ASN A 289 -32.34 9.91 0.59
C ASN A 289 -33.54 9.07 0.14
N ASN A 290 -34.68 9.72 -0.12
CA ASN A 290 -35.88 9.04 -0.60
C ASN A 290 -35.72 8.50 -2.02
N ALA A 291 -35.15 9.29 -2.94
CA ALA A 291 -34.83 8.83 -4.29
C ALA A 291 -33.87 7.64 -4.31
N GLY A 292 -32.81 7.68 -3.48
CA GLY A 292 -31.87 6.56 -3.33
C GLY A 292 -32.49 5.31 -2.69
N VAL A 293 -33.43 5.47 -1.76
CA VAL A 293 -34.15 4.36 -1.12
C VAL A 293 -35.23 3.80 -2.03
N ASP A 294 -35.94 4.64 -2.75
CA ASP A 294 -37.01 4.21 -3.65
C ASP A 294 -36.44 3.53 -4.91
N LEU A 295 -35.32 4.04 -5.45
CA LEU A 295 -34.57 3.36 -6.52
C LEU A 295 -34.08 1.96 -6.13
N LEU A 296 -33.91 1.68 -4.83
CA LEU A 296 -33.46 0.41 -4.31
C LEU A 296 -34.59 -0.49 -3.79
N ARG A 297 -35.78 0.06 -3.44
CA ARG A 297 -36.92 -0.70 -2.91
C ARG A 297 -37.74 -1.39 -3.97
N GLU A 298 -37.84 -0.82 -5.16
CA GLU A 298 -38.57 -1.43 -6.25
C GLU A 298 -37.64 -2.37 -7.05
N LYS A 299 -37.69 -3.66 -6.73
CA LYS A 299 -36.97 -4.71 -7.46
C LYS A 299 -37.23 -4.67 -8.98
N GLU A 300 -38.34 -4.12 -9.41
CA GLU A 300 -38.72 -3.96 -10.81
C GLU A 300 -38.05 -2.76 -11.49
N ILE A 301 -37.80 -1.66 -10.76
CA ILE A 301 -37.14 -0.46 -11.30
C ILE A 301 -35.63 -0.70 -11.48
N ALA A 302 -35.01 -1.46 -10.58
CA ALA A 302 -33.57 -1.78 -10.69
C ALA A 302 -33.22 -2.63 -11.92
N SER A 303 -34.16 -3.33 -12.53
CA SER A 303 -33.98 -4.09 -13.79
C SER A 303 -34.20 -3.24 -15.05
N THR A 304 -34.85 -2.08 -14.94
CA THR A 304 -35.22 -1.20 -16.06
C THR A 304 -34.42 0.10 -16.13
N ILE A 305 -33.77 0.51 -15.03
CA ILE A 305 -32.92 1.72 -15.03
C ILE A 305 -31.55 1.40 -15.60
N ASN A 306 -31.20 2.10 -16.66
CA ASN A 306 -29.88 2.06 -17.28
C ASN A 306 -28.80 2.47 -16.25
N GLU A 307 -27.63 1.83 -16.28
CA GLU A 307 -26.49 2.15 -15.41
C GLU A 307 -26.06 3.63 -15.49
N SER A 308 -26.19 4.23 -16.67
CA SER A 308 -25.92 5.65 -16.87
C SER A 308 -26.83 6.56 -16.04
N ASP A 309 -28.11 6.21 -15.91
CA ASP A 309 -29.06 6.99 -15.12
C ASP A 309 -28.81 6.83 -13.61
N LEU A 310 -28.36 5.63 -13.19
CA LEU A 310 -27.94 5.39 -11.81
C LEU A 310 -26.67 6.17 -11.44
N LYS A 311 -25.68 6.25 -12.33
CA LYS A 311 -24.47 7.06 -12.15
C LYS A 311 -24.82 8.55 -11.96
N ILE A 312 -25.77 9.06 -12.75
CA ILE A 312 -26.26 10.45 -12.62
C ILE A 312 -27.00 10.65 -11.29
N ALA A 313 -27.83 9.69 -10.88
CA ALA A 313 -28.56 9.75 -9.61
C ALA A 313 -27.66 9.70 -8.37
N LEU A 314 -26.48 9.11 -8.45
CA LEU A 314 -25.50 9.03 -7.36
C LEU A 314 -24.67 10.32 -7.21
N GLN A 315 -24.54 11.13 -8.25
CA GLN A 315 -23.68 12.32 -8.22
C GLN A 315 -24.01 13.31 -7.08
N PRO A 316 -25.27 13.58 -6.73
CA PRO A 316 -25.59 14.41 -5.57
C PRO A 316 -25.04 13.85 -4.26
N TYR A 317 -25.09 12.54 -4.07
CA TYR A 317 -24.54 11.90 -2.88
C TYR A 317 -23.02 12.06 -2.80
N TYR A 318 -22.32 11.97 -3.95
CA TYR A 318 -20.89 12.20 -4.01
C TYR A 318 -20.52 13.64 -3.63
N ASN A 319 -21.26 14.63 -4.15
CA ASN A 319 -21.09 16.03 -3.76
C ASN A 319 -21.35 16.27 -2.27
N MET A 320 -22.30 15.57 -1.67
CA MET A 320 -22.63 15.67 -0.23
C MET A 320 -21.60 14.98 0.68
N LEU A 321 -20.78 14.07 0.18
CA LEU A 321 -19.62 13.54 0.94
C LEU A 321 -18.61 14.64 1.29
N GLU A 322 -18.62 15.77 0.59
CA GLU A 322 -17.77 16.92 0.84
C GLU A 322 -18.50 18.06 1.58
N ALA A 323 -19.74 17.84 2.07
CA ALA A 323 -20.49 18.85 2.82
C ALA A 323 -19.76 19.26 4.11
N GLU A 324 -19.94 20.53 4.53
CA GLU A 324 -19.32 21.07 5.75
C GLU A 324 -19.74 20.30 7.01
N SER A 325 -21.01 19.88 7.09
CA SER A 325 -21.55 19.16 8.25
C SER A 325 -21.15 17.69 8.25
N ALA A 326 -20.42 17.25 9.27
CA ALA A 326 -20.08 15.86 9.49
C ALA A 326 -21.30 14.94 9.60
N ASP A 327 -22.41 15.42 10.19
CA ASP A 327 -23.64 14.63 10.31
C ASP A 327 -24.30 14.37 8.95
N VAL A 328 -24.15 15.28 8.00
CA VAL A 328 -24.58 15.07 6.60
C VAL A 328 -23.69 14.03 5.95
N ARG A 329 -22.35 14.18 6.05
CA ARG A 329 -21.40 13.22 5.48
C ARG A 329 -21.61 11.81 6.03
N LEU A 330 -21.87 11.67 7.33
CA LEU A 330 -22.21 10.39 7.98
C LEU A 330 -23.41 9.71 7.33
N LYS A 331 -24.53 10.42 7.21
CA LYS A 331 -25.77 9.88 6.64
C LYS A 331 -25.62 9.49 5.17
N VAL A 332 -24.92 10.32 4.41
CA VAL A 332 -24.63 10.05 3.00
C VAL A 332 -23.73 8.82 2.85
N LEU A 333 -22.69 8.72 3.65
CA LEU A 333 -21.80 7.56 3.67
C LEU A 333 -22.58 6.26 3.96
N GLU A 334 -23.46 6.28 4.95
CA GLU A 334 -24.34 5.13 5.28
C GLU A 334 -25.22 4.74 4.10
N SER A 335 -25.80 5.73 3.42
CA SER A 335 -26.66 5.50 2.26
C SER A 335 -25.87 4.89 1.10
N LEU A 336 -24.67 5.39 0.82
CA LEU A 336 -23.80 4.87 -0.24
C LEU A 336 -23.31 3.45 0.06
N ILE A 337 -22.94 3.14 1.30
CA ILE A 337 -22.54 1.78 1.68
C ILE A 337 -23.72 0.82 1.58
N LYS A 338 -24.92 1.26 2.00
CA LYS A 338 -26.14 0.45 1.82
C LYS A 338 -26.45 0.21 0.36
N PHE A 339 -26.31 1.23 -0.48
CA PHE A 339 -26.45 1.12 -1.93
C PHE A 339 -25.42 0.11 -2.50
N ALA A 340 -24.15 0.22 -2.10
CA ALA A 340 -23.11 -0.72 -2.53
C ALA A 340 -23.47 -2.16 -2.14
N LYS A 341 -23.89 -2.41 -0.90
CA LYS A 341 -24.34 -3.75 -0.45
C LYS A 341 -25.50 -4.30 -1.29
N THR A 342 -26.50 -3.46 -1.59
CA THR A 342 -27.64 -3.85 -2.43
C THR A 342 -27.20 -4.12 -3.86
N SER A 343 -26.29 -3.32 -4.40
CA SER A 343 -25.73 -3.51 -5.76
C SER A 343 -24.92 -4.78 -5.88
N VAL A 344 -24.17 -5.19 -4.84
CA VAL A 344 -23.51 -6.51 -4.79
C VAL A 344 -24.53 -7.64 -4.91
N ALA A 345 -25.64 -7.56 -4.15
CA ALA A 345 -26.71 -8.55 -4.21
C ALA A 345 -27.43 -8.61 -5.57
N GLN A 346 -27.31 -7.56 -6.38
CA GLN A 346 -27.87 -7.46 -7.75
C GLN A 346 -26.80 -7.70 -8.84
N GLU A 347 -25.59 -8.10 -8.46
CA GLU A 347 -24.46 -8.36 -9.37
C GLU A 347 -24.00 -7.13 -10.20
N LYS A 348 -24.28 -5.90 -9.72
CA LYS A 348 -23.90 -4.63 -10.37
C LYS A 348 -22.55 -4.10 -9.84
N TYR A 349 -21.49 -4.83 -10.09
CA TYR A 349 -20.18 -4.59 -9.46
C TYR A 349 -19.49 -3.32 -9.93
N GLU A 350 -19.70 -2.87 -11.17
CA GLU A 350 -19.15 -1.59 -11.66
C GLU A 350 -19.70 -0.39 -10.89
N LEU A 351 -20.97 -0.43 -10.48
CA LEU A 351 -21.55 0.61 -9.65
C LEU A 351 -20.94 0.61 -8.25
N VAL A 352 -20.67 -0.59 -7.70
CA VAL A 352 -20.01 -0.72 -6.39
C VAL A 352 -18.61 -0.13 -6.44
N ASP A 353 -17.86 -0.45 -7.48
CA ASP A 353 -16.50 0.08 -7.67
C ASP A 353 -16.50 1.61 -7.79
N GLY A 354 -17.41 2.16 -8.57
CA GLY A 354 -17.60 3.61 -8.69
C GLY A 354 -17.94 4.29 -7.34
N VAL A 355 -18.83 3.70 -6.56
CA VAL A 355 -19.17 4.20 -5.21
C VAL A 355 -17.96 4.16 -4.29
N LEU A 356 -17.22 3.05 -4.28
CA LEU A 356 -16.02 2.90 -3.44
C LEU A 356 -14.91 3.88 -3.82
N LEU A 357 -14.76 4.21 -5.10
CA LEU A 357 -13.80 5.22 -5.56
C LEU A 357 -14.12 6.60 -4.94
N HIS A 358 -15.37 7.01 -4.95
CA HIS A 358 -15.80 8.30 -4.37
C HIS A 358 -15.69 8.30 -2.84
N ILE A 359 -16.05 7.18 -2.19
CA ILE A 359 -15.87 7.01 -0.75
C ILE A 359 -14.38 7.09 -0.39
N SER A 360 -13.49 6.43 -1.15
CA SER A 360 -12.04 6.49 -0.94
C SER A 360 -11.54 7.92 -0.93
N SER A 361 -11.87 8.68 -1.98
CA SER A 361 -11.47 10.08 -2.11
C SER A 361 -12.02 10.98 -0.99
N ALA A 362 -13.24 10.72 -0.52
CA ALA A 362 -13.84 11.46 0.58
C ALA A 362 -13.19 11.10 1.93
N ILE A 363 -13.00 9.81 2.19
CA ILE A 363 -12.38 9.32 3.42
C ILE A 363 -10.91 9.77 3.53
N GLU A 364 -10.18 9.84 2.42
CA GLU A 364 -8.81 10.38 2.40
C GLU A 364 -8.72 11.83 2.90
N ARG A 365 -9.73 12.63 2.66
CA ARG A 365 -9.80 14.05 3.07
C ARG A 365 -10.56 14.27 4.37
N GLU A 366 -11.25 13.25 4.88
CA GLU A 366 -12.10 13.36 6.06
C GLU A 366 -11.28 13.65 7.32
N SER A 367 -11.69 14.65 8.08
CA SER A 367 -11.06 15.05 9.35
C SER A 367 -11.88 14.64 10.58
N ASP A 368 -13.18 14.38 10.42
CA ASP A 368 -14.04 13.95 11.53
C ASP A 368 -13.91 12.44 11.74
N GLU A 369 -13.33 12.08 12.88
CA GLU A 369 -13.09 10.68 13.24
C GLU A 369 -14.37 9.86 13.33
N ARG A 370 -15.53 10.47 13.63
CA ARG A 370 -16.81 9.77 13.68
C ARG A 370 -17.22 9.23 12.31
N VAL A 371 -16.96 9.99 11.25
CA VAL A 371 -17.24 9.58 9.86
C VAL A 371 -16.35 8.40 9.48
N ILE A 372 -15.06 8.49 9.79
CA ILE A 372 -14.11 7.41 9.54
C ILE A 372 -14.48 6.15 10.34
N ALA A 373 -14.81 6.32 11.63
CA ALA A 373 -15.21 5.20 12.49
C ALA A 373 -16.47 4.49 11.98
N ARG A 374 -17.42 5.28 11.43
CA ARG A 374 -18.65 4.71 10.83
C ARG A 374 -18.35 3.91 9.58
N PHE A 375 -17.47 4.42 8.72
CA PHE A 375 -16.99 3.69 7.55
C PHE A 375 -16.35 2.35 7.97
N VAL A 376 -15.35 2.40 8.84
CA VAL A 376 -14.64 1.21 9.34
C VAL A 376 -15.61 0.19 9.97
N GLY A 377 -16.67 0.63 10.66
CA GLY A 377 -17.67 -0.25 11.24
C GLY A 377 -18.60 -0.95 10.22
N GLN A 378 -18.55 -0.59 8.95
CA GLN A 378 -19.47 -1.13 7.93
C GLN A 378 -18.76 -1.87 6.78
N ILE A 379 -17.44 -1.73 6.65
CA ILE A 379 -16.68 -2.31 5.54
C ILE A 379 -16.55 -3.83 5.60
N ASP A 380 -16.60 -4.40 6.81
CA ASP A 380 -16.44 -5.86 7.01
C ASP A 380 -17.55 -6.66 6.31
N ASP A 381 -18.81 -6.27 6.51
CA ASP A 381 -19.93 -6.87 5.83
C ASP A 381 -19.87 -6.73 4.31
N LEU A 382 -19.47 -5.53 3.83
CA LEU A 382 -19.35 -5.27 2.40
C LEU A 382 -18.22 -6.10 1.78
N TYR A 383 -17.06 -6.17 2.46
CA TYR A 383 -15.94 -7.01 2.06
C TYR A 383 -16.35 -8.48 1.97
N SER A 384 -16.99 -9.00 3.00
CA SER A 384 -17.46 -10.40 3.06
C SER A 384 -18.44 -10.71 1.93
N SER A 385 -19.37 -9.78 1.64
CA SER A 385 -20.32 -9.92 0.53
C SER A 385 -19.64 -9.93 -0.83
N LEU A 386 -18.68 -9.03 -1.08
CA LEU A 386 -17.91 -8.99 -2.33
C LEU A 386 -17.10 -10.28 -2.54
N ARG A 387 -16.46 -10.78 -1.49
CA ARG A 387 -15.70 -12.05 -1.55
C ARG A 387 -16.60 -13.24 -1.83
N ALA A 388 -17.79 -13.31 -1.23
CA ALA A 388 -18.77 -14.36 -1.50
C ALA A 388 -19.21 -14.41 -2.99
N HIS A 389 -19.19 -13.25 -3.68
CA HIS A 389 -19.48 -13.14 -5.10
C HIS A 389 -18.22 -13.14 -5.99
N SER A 390 -17.06 -13.55 -5.47
CA SER A 390 -15.79 -13.63 -6.19
C SER A 390 -15.28 -12.29 -6.76
N GLN A 391 -15.72 -11.16 -6.20
CA GLN A 391 -15.31 -9.81 -6.63
C GLN A 391 -14.02 -9.37 -5.95
N VAL A 392 -12.91 -10.04 -6.32
CA VAL A 392 -11.59 -9.86 -5.70
C VAL A 392 -11.10 -8.42 -5.84
N ALA A 393 -11.06 -7.89 -7.06
CA ALA A 393 -10.54 -6.53 -7.32
C ALA A 393 -11.29 -5.43 -6.56
N VAL A 394 -12.64 -5.52 -6.50
CA VAL A 394 -13.47 -4.55 -5.78
C VAL A 394 -13.27 -4.68 -4.26
N SER A 395 -13.12 -5.92 -3.75
CA SER A 395 -12.85 -6.15 -2.32
C SER A 395 -11.46 -5.66 -1.89
N GLU A 396 -10.45 -5.78 -2.77
CA GLU A 396 -9.09 -5.26 -2.53
C GLU A 396 -9.08 -3.74 -2.35
N ARG A 397 -9.97 -3.01 -3.03
CA ARG A 397 -10.12 -1.57 -2.84
C ARG A 397 -10.50 -1.20 -1.40
N LEU A 398 -11.32 -2.00 -0.72
CA LEU A 398 -11.63 -1.78 0.70
C LEU A 398 -10.39 -1.97 1.59
N ILE A 399 -9.53 -2.91 1.25
CA ILE A 399 -8.23 -3.11 1.91
C ILE A 399 -7.33 -1.88 1.71
N GLU A 400 -7.25 -1.37 0.49
CA GLU A 400 -6.45 -0.17 0.17
C GLU A 400 -6.93 1.05 0.95
N ILE A 401 -8.25 1.29 0.98
CA ILE A 401 -8.84 2.40 1.75
C ILE A 401 -8.51 2.24 3.24
N ALA A 402 -8.71 1.05 3.81
CA ALA A 402 -8.41 0.77 5.20
C ALA A 402 -6.91 0.97 5.52
N GLY A 403 -6.01 0.55 4.63
CA GLY A 403 -4.57 0.75 4.75
C GLY A 403 -4.18 2.24 4.73
N THR A 404 -4.77 3.01 3.82
CA THR A 404 -4.56 4.48 3.74
C THR A 404 -5.04 5.17 5.01
N VAL A 405 -6.21 4.79 5.53
CA VAL A 405 -6.75 5.34 6.77
C VAL A 405 -5.88 4.97 7.97
N LEU A 406 -5.40 3.72 8.05
CA LEU A 406 -4.51 3.25 9.12
C LEU A 406 -3.23 4.08 9.22
N SER A 407 -2.72 4.58 8.09
CA SER A 407 -1.49 5.39 8.02
C SER A 407 -1.61 6.78 8.63
N ARG A 408 -2.83 7.22 9.00
CA ARG A 408 -3.06 8.54 9.59
C ARG A 408 -2.74 8.55 11.08
N ALA A 409 -1.61 9.15 11.44
CA ALA A 409 -1.14 9.22 12.82
C ALA A 409 -2.06 10.03 13.76
N GLN A 410 -2.88 10.94 13.22
CA GLN A 410 -3.81 11.77 14.00
C GLN A 410 -5.08 11.05 14.47
N LEU A 411 -5.37 9.85 13.94
CA LEU A 411 -6.52 9.08 14.37
C LEU A 411 -6.28 8.46 15.76
N SER A 412 -7.37 8.29 16.50
CA SER A 412 -7.30 7.61 17.80
C SER A 412 -6.74 6.21 17.68
N LEU A 413 -6.01 5.79 18.70
CA LEU A 413 -5.41 4.47 18.76
C LEU A 413 -6.48 3.37 18.64
N ASP A 414 -7.66 3.58 19.25
CA ASP A 414 -8.75 2.62 19.23
C ASP A 414 -9.34 2.42 17.83
N LEU A 415 -9.44 3.48 17.04
CA LEU A 415 -9.91 3.37 15.66
C LEU A 415 -8.89 2.65 14.79
N ARG A 416 -7.59 2.97 14.94
CA ARG A 416 -6.52 2.30 14.22
C ARG A 416 -6.45 0.80 14.56
N LYS A 417 -6.69 0.42 15.82
CA LYS A 417 -6.81 -1.00 16.22
C LYS A 417 -8.00 -1.70 15.57
N LYS A 418 -9.15 -1.04 15.44
CA LYS A 418 -10.30 -1.60 14.72
C LYS A 418 -9.98 -1.86 13.25
N ILE A 419 -9.24 -0.95 12.60
CA ILE A 419 -8.79 -1.13 11.21
C ILE A 419 -7.85 -2.33 11.10
N ILE A 420 -6.89 -2.49 12.03
CA ILE A 420 -6.02 -3.68 12.08
C ILE A 420 -6.86 -4.96 12.27
N GLY A 421 -7.88 -4.90 13.11
CA GLY A 421 -8.82 -6.01 13.30
C GLY A 421 -9.54 -6.39 12.00
N PHE A 422 -10.07 -5.41 11.26
CA PHE A 422 -10.65 -5.64 9.94
C PHE A 422 -9.65 -6.27 8.97
N LEU A 423 -8.46 -5.65 8.79
CA LEU A 423 -7.42 -6.16 7.89
C LEU A 423 -7.01 -7.61 8.26
N SER A 424 -6.90 -7.92 9.55
CA SER A 424 -6.62 -9.27 10.03
C SER A 424 -7.74 -10.26 9.71
N ALA A 425 -9.00 -9.83 9.83
CA ALA A 425 -10.18 -10.66 9.58
C ALA A 425 -10.35 -11.05 8.11
N THR A 426 -9.87 -10.21 7.17
CA THR A 426 -9.94 -10.49 5.73
C THR A 426 -9.26 -11.78 5.31
N ARG A 427 -8.23 -12.21 6.05
CA ARG A 427 -7.34 -13.32 5.68
C ARG A 427 -6.71 -13.18 4.30
N ASP A 428 -6.71 -11.99 3.75
CA ASP A 428 -6.07 -11.69 2.47
C ASP A 428 -4.60 -11.33 2.68
N THR A 429 -3.72 -12.07 2.04
CA THR A 429 -2.26 -11.85 2.18
C THR A 429 -1.79 -10.49 1.64
N ALA A 430 -2.58 -9.83 0.80
CA ALA A 430 -2.31 -8.48 0.32
C ALA A 430 -2.21 -7.43 1.45
N VAL A 431 -2.81 -7.69 2.62
CA VAL A 431 -2.72 -6.78 3.78
C VAL A 431 -1.39 -6.87 4.52
N LEU A 432 -0.64 -7.96 4.34
CA LEU A 432 0.57 -8.22 5.13
C LEU A 432 1.63 -7.11 5.00
N PRO A 433 2.01 -6.61 3.81
CA PRO A 433 2.97 -5.51 3.71
C PRO A 433 2.55 -4.28 4.52
N THR A 434 1.25 -3.94 4.48
CA THR A 434 0.69 -2.84 5.27
C THR A 434 0.83 -3.11 6.77
N LEU A 435 0.44 -4.28 7.27
CA LEU A 435 0.58 -4.63 8.68
C LEU A 435 2.04 -4.62 9.14
N PHE A 436 2.96 -5.18 8.35
CA PHE A 436 4.39 -5.16 8.66
C PHE A 436 4.96 -3.75 8.75
N SER A 437 4.44 -2.81 7.98
CA SER A 437 4.88 -1.41 8.03
C SER A 437 4.58 -0.71 9.34
N PHE A 438 3.71 -1.22 10.20
CA PHE A 438 3.37 -0.67 11.52
C PHE A 438 4.09 -1.34 12.70
N LEU A 439 5.03 -2.23 12.46
CA LEU A 439 5.76 -2.92 13.53
C LEU A 439 6.56 -2.00 14.46
N TRP A 440 6.98 -0.82 13.99
CA TRP A 440 7.72 0.15 14.81
C TRP A 440 6.82 1.00 15.71
N GLU A 441 5.52 1.09 15.45
CA GLU A 441 4.60 1.86 16.28
C GLU A 441 4.27 1.07 17.57
N SER A 442 4.83 1.52 18.69
CA SER A 442 4.71 0.81 19.98
C SER A 442 3.25 0.66 20.44
N GLY A 443 2.41 1.65 20.17
CA GLY A 443 0.98 1.63 20.53
C GLY A 443 0.14 0.61 19.73
N LEU A 444 0.56 0.27 18.52
CA LEU A 444 -0.13 -0.69 17.63
C LEU A 444 0.54 -2.05 17.61
N TYR A 445 1.79 -2.15 18.09
CA TYR A 445 2.57 -3.38 17.99
C TYR A 445 1.86 -4.64 18.50
N PRO A 446 1.18 -4.65 19.65
CA PRO A 446 0.49 -5.85 20.13
C PRO A 446 -0.59 -6.36 19.16
N ASP A 447 -1.36 -5.42 18.58
CA ASP A 447 -2.47 -5.73 17.68
C ASP A 447 -1.94 -6.16 16.31
N VAL A 448 -0.95 -5.44 15.76
CA VAL A 448 -0.25 -5.79 14.51
C VAL A 448 0.43 -7.15 14.61
N ARG A 449 1.16 -7.40 15.71
CA ARG A 449 1.81 -8.68 15.99
C ARG A 449 0.79 -9.82 15.99
N SER A 450 -0.31 -9.66 16.72
CA SER A 450 -1.37 -10.67 16.79
C SER A 450 -2.01 -10.91 15.42
N ALA A 451 -2.27 -9.84 14.66
CA ALA A 451 -2.79 -9.92 13.32
C ALA A 451 -1.87 -10.74 12.40
N ILE A 452 -0.58 -10.40 12.33
CA ILE A 452 0.39 -11.09 11.47
C ILE A 452 0.53 -12.57 11.85
N ILE A 453 0.66 -12.88 13.14
CA ILE A 453 0.72 -14.28 13.61
C ILE A 453 -0.54 -15.05 13.20
N GLY A 454 -1.69 -14.41 13.20
CA GLY A 454 -2.95 -15.00 12.75
C GLY A 454 -2.94 -15.49 11.30
N PHE A 455 -2.10 -14.94 10.41
CA PHE A 455 -1.91 -15.43 9.03
C PHE A 455 -1.07 -16.70 8.96
N GLY A 456 -0.40 -17.07 10.04
CA GLY A 456 0.41 -18.29 10.09
C GLY A 456 1.50 -18.33 9.03
N GLY A 457 1.60 -19.45 8.31
CA GLY A 457 2.62 -19.68 7.28
C GLY A 457 2.64 -18.67 6.15
N ASP A 458 1.50 -18.08 5.81
CA ASP A 458 1.37 -17.12 4.71
C ASP A 458 2.09 -15.79 4.99
N ALA A 459 2.26 -15.44 6.27
CA ALA A 459 3.01 -14.25 6.67
C ALA A 459 4.53 -14.43 6.56
N VAL A 460 5.03 -15.67 6.52
CA VAL A 460 6.46 -15.96 6.61
C VAL A 460 7.28 -15.39 5.45
N PRO A 461 6.86 -15.50 4.17
CA PRO A 461 7.61 -14.92 3.06
C PRO A 461 7.80 -13.41 3.20
N VAL A 462 6.74 -12.70 3.61
CA VAL A 462 6.78 -11.25 3.82
C VAL A 462 7.66 -10.90 5.02
N ALA A 463 7.54 -11.65 6.13
CA ALA A 463 8.39 -11.47 7.31
C ALA A 463 9.89 -11.64 7.00
N ILE A 464 10.25 -12.60 6.15
CA ILE A 464 11.63 -12.83 5.71
C ILE A 464 12.14 -11.64 4.89
N GLN A 465 11.31 -11.09 4.00
CA GLN A 465 11.69 -9.92 3.24
C GLN A 465 11.94 -8.71 4.15
N PHE A 466 11.02 -8.43 5.06
CA PHE A 466 11.22 -7.36 6.05
C PHE A 466 12.44 -7.64 6.96
N LEU A 467 12.72 -8.89 7.30
CA LEU A 467 13.91 -9.27 8.10
C LEU A 467 15.21 -9.02 7.34
N ARG A 468 15.21 -9.19 6.02
CA ARG A 468 16.35 -8.88 5.15
C ARG A 468 16.60 -7.39 5.06
N ASP A 469 15.55 -6.59 4.94
CA ASP A 469 15.62 -5.16 4.70
C ASP A 469 15.73 -4.34 6.00
N ALA A 470 15.48 -4.94 7.17
CA ALA A 470 15.48 -4.25 8.45
C ALA A 470 16.90 -3.83 8.86
N GLU A 471 17.14 -2.53 8.95
CA GLU A 471 18.40 -1.96 9.49
C GLU A 471 18.38 -1.88 11.02
N ASP A 472 17.21 -1.60 11.60
CA ASP A 472 17.02 -1.46 13.04
C ASP A 472 17.04 -2.82 13.75
N PHE A 473 17.84 -2.92 14.82
CA PHE A 473 17.91 -4.14 15.64
C PHE A 473 16.59 -4.47 16.34
N ALA A 474 15.86 -3.46 16.84
CA ALA A 474 14.60 -3.69 17.56
C ALA A 474 13.53 -4.24 16.60
N VAL A 475 13.49 -3.74 15.36
CA VAL A 475 12.59 -4.27 14.31
C VAL A 475 12.93 -5.72 13.98
N ARG A 476 14.23 -6.04 13.81
CA ARG A 476 14.66 -7.45 13.60
C ARG A 476 14.21 -8.36 14.73
N MET A 477 14.31 -7.90 15.98
CA MET A 477 13.88 -8.70 17.12
C MET A 477 12.37 -8.94 17.16
N LYS A 478 11.56 -7.95 16.75
CA LYS A 478 10.11 -8.09 16.60
C LYS A 478 9.73 -9.11 15.51
N LEU A 479 10.45 -9.09 14.39
CA LEU A 479 10.24 -10.05 13.29
C LEU A 479 10.62 -11.48 13.72
N VAL A 480 11.74 -11.64 14.43
CA VAL A 480 12.14 -12.93 15.01
C VAL A 480 11.07 -13.45 15.98
N ASP A 481 10.53 -12.58 16.85
CA ASP A 481 9.45 -12.94 17.77
C ASP A 481 8.17 -13.37 17.03
N ILE A 482 7.78 -12.67 15.96
CA ILE A 482 6.63 -13.04 15.14
C ILE A 482 6.84 -14.43 14.52
N LEU A 483 7.97 -14.66 13.84
CA LEU A 483 8.29 -15.94 13.19
C LEU A 483 8.36 -17.10 14.17
N LYS A 484 8.92 -16.86 15.35
CA LYS A 484 8.91 -17.83 16.47
C LYS A 484 7.47 -18.19 16.88
N ASN A 485 6.58 -17.20 17.01
CA ASN A 485 5.21 -17.43 17.46
C ASN A 485 4.31 -18.03 16.35
N ILE A 486 4.64 -17.85 15.08
CA ILE A 486 4.03 -18.61 13.98
C ILE A 486 4.39 -20.10 14.13
N GLY A 487 5.62 -20.40 14.58
CA GLY A 487 6.03 -21.76 14.95
C GLY A 487 6.25 -22.68 13.76
N GLU A 488 5.78 -23.92 13.86
CA GLU A 488 5.99 -24.99 12.87
C GLU A 488 5.67 -24.57 11.42
N PRO A 489 4.57 -23.85 11.11
CA PRO A 489 4.29 -23.43 9.73
C PRO A 489 5.41 -22.60 9.09
N SER A 490 6.23 -21.92 9.91
CA SER A 490 7.37 -21.12 9.40
C SER A 490 8.58 -21.98 8.99
N ILE A 491 8.75 -23.17 9.55
CA ILE A 491 9.95 -24.00 9.36
C ILE A 491 10.21 -24.28 7.89
N ARG A 492 9.19 -24.70 7.15
CA ARG A 492 9.31 -25.04 5.72
C ARG A 492 9.85 -23.88 4.87
N VAL A 493 9.28 -22.69 5.07
CA VAL A 493 9.65 -21.48 4.31
C VAL A 493 11.01 -20.96 4.77
N LEU A 494 11.30 -21.00 6.08
CA LEU A 494 12.60 -20.61 6.62
C LEU A 494 13.72 -21.53 6.10
N THR A 495 13.46 -22.83 6.00
CA THR A 495 14.41 -23.82 5.49
C THR A 495 14.87 -23.48 4.07
N SER A 496 13.96 -23.10 3.17
CA SER A 496 14.33 -22.72 1.80
C SER A 496 15.19 -21.44 1.71
N ASN A 497 15.23 -20.64 2.79
CA ASN A 497 16.03 -19.40 2.88
C ASN A 497 17.38 -19.58 3.60
N LEU A 498 17.74 -20.80 4.04
CA LEU A 498 19.04 -21.08 4.65
C LEU A 498 20.23 -20.93 3.69
N GLN A 499 19.98 -20.89 2.38
CA GLN A 499 20.98 -20.65 1.35
C GLN A 499 21.11 -19.17 0.97
N ALA A 500 20.52 -18.26 1.74
CA ALA A 500 20.63 -16.82 1.50
C ALA A 500 22.10 -16.37 1.51
N ARG A 501 22.44 -15.39 0.68
CA ARG A 501 23.81 -14.85 0.62
C ARG A 501 24.20 -14.12 1.90
N GLU A 502 23.24 -13.46 2.51
CA GLU A 502 23.41 -12.64 3.71
C GLU A 502 23.58 -13.52 4.96
N TRP A 503 24.77 -13.52 5.54
CA TRP A 503 25.08 -14.29 6.75
C TRP A 503 24.13 -13.98 7.92
N PHE A 504 23.74 -12.72 8.07
CA PHE A 504 22.85 -12.29 9.15
C PHE A 504 21.44 -12.88 9.00
N LEU A 505 20.96 -13.07 7.76
CA LEU A 505 19.67 -13.73 7.52
C LEU A 505 19.76 -15.22 7.88
N ARG A 506 20.81 -15.93 7.42
CA ARG A 506 21.06 -17.33 7.78
C ARG A 506 21.10 -17.49 9.30
N ARG A 507 21.89 -16.65 10.00
CA ARG A 507 21.99 -16.66 11.47
C ARG A 507 20.64 -16.43 12.15
N ASN A 508 19.84 -15.46 11.69
CA ASN A 508 18.54 -15.18 12.29
C ASN A 508 17.56 -16.32 12.08
N ILE A 509 17.57 -16.98 10.91
CA ILE A 509 16.76 -18.18 10.66
C ILE A 509 17.15 -19.31 11.62
N VAL A 510 18.43 -19.58 11.80
CA VAL A 510 18.94 -20.58 12.74
C VAL A 510 18.46 -20.28 14.17
N ARG A 511 18.54 -19.02 14.59
CA ARG A 511 18.04 -18.56 15.89
C ARG A 511 16.54 -18.82 16.05
N ILE A 512 15.73 -18.50 15.03
CA ILE A 512 14.29 -18.74 15.02
C ILE A 512 14.00 -20.23 15.22
N PHE A 513 14.72 -21.10 14.52
CA PHE A 513 14.59 -22.55 14.70
C PHE A 513 14.88 -22.99 16.14
N GLY A 514 15.94 -22.44 16.76
CA GLY A 514 16.25 -22.69 18.16
C GLY A 514 15.16 -22.18 19.12
N ASP A 515 14.52 -21.07 18.78
CA ASP A 515 13.46 -20.47 19.61
C ASP A 515 12.12 -21.20 19.42
N ILE A 516 11.85 -21.78 18.25
CA ILE A 516 10.72 -22.69 17.99
C ILE A 516 10.91 -23.99 18.77
N GLY A 517 12.15 -24.49 18.82
CA GLY A 517 12.50 -25.67 19.60
C GLY A 517 12.10 -27.01 18.96
N ASP A 518 11.82 -27.06 17.66
CA ASP A 518 11.45 -28.29 16.95
C ASP A 518 12.69 -29.12 16.61
N PRO A 519 12.80 -30.37 17.15
CA PRO A 519 13.96 -31.21 16.87
C PRO A 519 14.15 -31.59 15.38
N ARG A 520 13.10 -31.54 14.59
CA ARG A 520 13.15 -31.87 13.14
C ARG A 520 14.09 -30.98 12.36
N VAL A 521 14.41 -29.77 12.87
CA VAL A 521 15.34 -28.84 12.20
C VAL A 521 16.80 -29.29 12.30
N ALA A 522 17.12 -30.26 13.17
CA ALA A 522 18.49 -30.70 13.42
C ALA A 522 19.24 -31.10 12.12
N ALA A 523 18.62 -31.97 11.32
CA ALA A 523 19.21 -32.41 10.05
C ALA A 523 19.39 -31.28 9.03
N VAL A 524 18.45 -30.33 9.02
CA VAL A 524 18.49 -29.18 8.10
C VAL A 524 19.66 -28.23 8.42
N LEU A 525 20.07 -28.18 9.70
CA LEU A 525 21.13 -27.29 10.18
C LEU A 525 22.54 -27.88 10.03
N GLU A 526 22.69 -29.20 9.81
CA GLU A 526 24.02 -29.84 9.70
C GLU A 526 24.95 -29.19 8.66
N PRO A 527 24.49 -28.83 7.42
CA PRO A 527 25.36 -28.16 6.46
C PRO A 527 25.91 -26.82 6.97
N LEU A 528 25.16 -26.12 7.82
CA LEU A 528 25.53 -24.81 8.37
C LEU A 528 26.59 -24.89 9.49
N LEU A 529 26.95 -26.07 9.96
CA LEU A 529 28.18 -26.27 10.75
C LEU A 529 29.46 -25.95 9.95
N LYS A 530 29.36 -25.89 8.62
CA LYS A 530 30.46 -25.52 7.71
C LYS A 530 30.23 -24.17 7.06
N ASP A 531 29.32 -23.35 7.58
CA ASP A 531 29.10 -21.99 7.06
C ASP A 531 30.40 -21.17 7.10
N GLU A 532 30.60 -20.35 6.09
CA GLU A 532 31.79 -19.48 6.01
C GLU A 532 31.88 -18.50 7.20
N ASP A 533 30.72 -18.03 7.69
CA ASP A 533 30.65 -17.08 8.82
C ASP A 533 30.54 -17.81 10.17
N HIS A 534 31.50 -17.57 11.07
CA HIS A 534 31.55 -18.21 12.38
C HIS A 534 30.33 -17.88 13.26
N ARG A 535 29.69 -16.71 13.05
CA ARG A 535 28.49 -16.31 13.80
C ARG A 535 27.25 -17.15 13.44
N VAL A 536 27.19 -17.66 12.21
CA VAL A 536 26.18 -18.64 11.81
C VAL A 536 26.45 -19.98 12.49
N ARG A 537 27.71 -20.48 12.41
CA ARG A 537 28.10 -21.73 13.05
C ARG A 537 27.87 -21.71 14.59
N LEU A 538 28.18 -20.57 15.21
CA LEU A 538 27.91 -20.32 16.65
C LEU A 538 26.43 -20.44 16.98
N GLU A 539 25.58 -19.83 16.17
CA GLU A 539 24.12 -19.90 16.37
C GLU A 539 23.57 -21.31 16.13
N VAL A 540 24.17 -22.08 15.18
CA VAL A 540 23.83 -23.51 15.00
C VAL A 540 24.14 -24.31 16.26
N ALA A 541 25.34 -24.14 16.85
CA ALA A 541 25.70 -24.80 18.10
C ALA A 541 24.73 -24.45 19.25
N ARG A 542 24.36 -23.16 19.36
CA ARG A 542 23.37 -22.69 20.35
C ARG A 542 22.00 -23.32 20.12
N THR A 543 21.58 -23.40 18.87
CA THR A 543 20.31 -24.01 18.49
C THR A 543 20.28 -25.49 18.81
N TYR A 544 21.35 -26.22 18.51
CA TYR A 544 21.47 -27.64 18.89
C TYR A 544 21.39 -27.83 20.40
N GLY A 545 21.96 -26.93 21.21
CA GLY A 545 21.80 -26.92 22.64
C GLY A 545 20.34 -26.76 23.09
N LYS A 546 19.60 -25.86 22.44
CA LYS A 546 18.17 -25.62 22.75
C LYS A 546 17.27 -26.82 22.42
N ILE A 547 17.54 -27.49 21.29
CA ILE A 547 16.75 -28.65 20.83
C ILE A 547 17.29 -29.99 21.36
N ASN A 548 18.33 -29.97 22.21
CA ASN A 548 18.98 -31.15 22.79
C ASN A 548 19.53 -32.14 21.73
N TYR A 549 20.15 -31.63 20.65
CA TYR A 549 20.70 -32.47 19.59
C TYR A 549 22.20 -32.77 19.85
N LYS A 550 22.48 -33.83 20.64
CA LYS A 550 23.82 -34.22 21.08
C LYS A 550 24.81 -34.43 19.93
N ASN A 551 24.43 -35.19 18.88
CA ASN A 551 25.32 -35.49 17.77
C ASN A 551 25.81 -34.24 17.05
N GLY A 552 24.93 -33.24 16.81
CA GLY A 552 25.30 -31.98 16.19
C GLY A 552 26.26 -31.14 17.05
N LEU A 553 26.07 -31.17 18.38
CA LEU A 553 26.98 -30.50 19.32
C LEU A 553 28.36 -31.20 19.34
N MET A 554 28.42 -32.53 19.31
CA MET A 554 29.68 -33.29 19.22
C MET A 554 30.42 -32.95 17.90
N ASN A 555 29.70 -32.75 16.78
CA ASN A 555 30.28 -32.34 15.52
C ASN A 555 30.79 -30.87 15.59
N ALA A 556 30.10 -29.98 16.29
CA ALA A 556 30.49 -28.60 16.49
C ALA A 556 31.79 -28.45 17.31
N LEU A 557 32.19 -29.45 18.12
CA LEU A 557 33.47 -29.47 18.81
C LEU A 557 34.68 -29.53 17.87
N ASN A 558 34.49 -29.87 16.59
CA ASN A 558 35.56 -29.86 15.57
C ASN A 558 35.71 -28.50 14.85
N ASP A 559 34.93 -27.45 15.24
CA ASP A 559 35.04 -26.14 14.64
C ASP A 559 36.42 -25.51 14.85
N VAL A 560 36.81 -24.62 13.95
CA VAL A 560 38.06 -23.86 14.08
C VAL A 560 37.96 -22.77 15.16
N SER A 561 36.74 -22.26 15.43
CA SER A 561 36.47 -21.22 16.41
C SER A 561 36.31 -21.79 17.83
N SER A 562 37.07 -21.25 18.78
CA SER A 562 36.93 -21.60 20.21
C SER A 562 35.58 -21.19 20.78
N GLU A 563 34.95 -20.12 20.24
CA GLU A 563 33.63 -19.68 20.66
C GLU A 563 32.56 -20.73 20.26
N VAL A 564 32.63 -21.27 19.07
CA VAL A 564 31.71 -22.34 18.61
C VAL A 564 31.85 -23.59 19.44
N LYS A 565 33.11 -24.01 19.71
CA LYS A 565 33.40 -25.17 20.59
C LYS A 565 32.89 -24.95 22.02
N GLY A 566 33.12 -23.74 22.56
CA GLY A 566 32.63 -23.39 23.91
C GLY A 566 31.09 -23.44 23.99
N GLU A 567 30.40 -22.93 23.01
CA GLU A 567 28.95 -23.00 22.92
C GLU A 567 28.44 -24.45 22.80
N ALA A 568 29.14 -25.29 22.01
CA ALA A 568 28.83 -26.68 21.88
C ALA A 568 28.97 -27.41 23.21
N LEU A 569 30.06 -27.19 23.98
CA LEU A 569 30.24 -27.73 25.33
C LEU A 569 29.14 -27.26 26.29
N ARG A 570 28.77 -25.99 26.21
CA ARG A 570 27.66 -25.43 27.00
C ARG A 570 26.35 -26.16 26.73
N GLY A 571 26.07 -26.47 25.46
CA GLY A 571 24.93 -27.29 25.06
C GLY A 571 25.01 -28.72 25.56
N LEU A 572 26.20 -29.32 25.48
CA LEU A 572 26.44 -30.71 25.89
C LEU A 572 26.40 -30.94 27.40
N ARG A 573 26.59 -29.90 28.20
CA ARG A 573 26.79 -29.98 29.66
C ARG A 573 25.80 -30.88 30.40
N LYS A 574 24.54 -30.89 29.99
CA LYS A 574 23.50 -31.75 30.57
C LYS A 574 23.40 -33.12 29.92
N MET A 575 23.95 -33.31 28.72
CA MET A 575 23.77 -34.48 27.88
C MET A 575 24.97 -35.42 27.84
N ILE A 576 26.15 -34.90 28.22
CA ILE A 576 27.40 -35.64 28.20
C ILE A 576 27.67 -36.29 29.58
N ASP A 577 28.19 -37.50 29.62
CA ASP A 577 28.61 -38.15 30.84
C ASP A 577 30.11 -37.94 31.13
N ALA A 578 30.61 -38.49 32.27
CA ALA A 578 31.99 -38.29 32.68
C ALA A 578 33.00 -38.99 31.74
N GLU A 579 32.67 -40.19 31.24
CA GLU A 579 33.54 -40.95 30.34
C GLU A 579 33.75 -40.23 29.03
N GLU A 580 32.65 -39.72 28.43
CA GLU A 580 32.71 -38.93 27.21
C GLU A 580 33.54 -37.61 27.38
N VAL A 581 33.44 -36.96 28.54
CA VAL A 581 34.27 -35.79 28.84
C VAL A 581 35.74 -36.15 28.89
N ILE A 582 36.10 -37.28 29.56
CA ILE A 582 37.47 -37.76 29.63
C ILE A 582 38.05 -37.99 28.22
N GLU A 583 37.28 -38.57 27.32
CA GLU A 583 37.67 -38.79 25.92
C GLU A 583 37.90 -37.48 25.17
N LEU A 584 37.15 -36.43 25.51
CA LEU A 584 37.28 -35.11 24.85
C LEU A 584 38.47 -34.27 25.37
N LEU A 585 38.93 -34.49 26.61
CA LEU A 585 39.99 -33.67 27.20
C LEU A 585 41.27 -33.60 26.34
N PRO A 586 41.81 -34.71 25.79
CA PRO A 586 43.00 -34.64 24.93
C PRO A 586 42.75 -33.89 23.61
N ARG A 587 41.56 -34.05 23.04
CA ARG A 587 41.18 -33.43 21.76
C ARG A 587 40.99 -31.92 21.88
N LEU A 588 40.60 -31.45 23.04
CA LEU A 588 40.30 -30.04 23.30
C LEU A 588 41.40 -29.30 24.10
N SER A 589 42.56 -29.94 24.26
CA SER A 589 43.67 -29.42 25.06
C SER A 589 44.28 -28.10 24.57
N GLU A 590 44.13 -27.77 23.27
CA GLU A 590 44.77 -26.60 22.65
C GLU A 590 43.75 -25.71 21.90
N THR A 591 42.53 -25.57 22.45
CA THR A 591 41.42 -25.02 21.68
C THR A 591 40.96 -23.62 22.08
N GLY A 592 41.45 -23.06 23.18
CA GLY A 592 41.20 -21.68 23.58
C GLY A 592 40.36 -21.50 24.84
N ASP A 593 40.31 -20.27 25.31
CA ASP A 593 39.85 -19.88 26.65
C ASP A 593 38.39 -20.22 26.94
N GLU A 594 37.49 -20.04 25.97
CA GLU A 594 36.07 -20.36 26.16
C GLU A 594 35.83 -21.86 26.34
N VAL A 595 36.61 -22.68 25.66
CA VAL A 595 36.57 -24.13 25.80
C VAL A 595 37.05 -24.56 27.18
N TYR A 596 38.13 -23.99 27.66
CA TYR A 596 38.67 -24.29 28.99
C TYR A 596 37.67 -23.94 30.10
N LYS A 597 37.06 -22.77 30.00
CA LYS A 597 36.04 -22.35 30.98
C LYS A 597 34.84 -23.30 31.03
N GLU A 598 34.35 -23.76 29.90
CA GLU A 598 33.19 -24.66 29.86
C GLU A 598 33.58 -26.09 30.29
N LEU A 599 34.75 -26.61 29.88
CA LEU A 599 35.24 -27.91 30.37
C LEU A 599 35.41 -27.92 31.90
N LEU A 600 36.03 -26.93 32.48
CA LEU A 600 36.20 -26.80 33.92
C LEU A 600 34.86 -26.79 34.67
N LYS A 601 33.82 -26.13 34.12
CA LYS A 601 32.47 -26.14 34.67
C LYS A 601 31.86 -27.56 34.63
N ILE A 602 32.02 -28.26 33.52
CA ILE A 602 31.51 -29.64 33.36
C ILE A 602 32.23 -30.56 34.31
N ILE A 603 33.55 -30.47 34.43
CA ILE A 603 34.37 -31.25 35.35
C ILE A 603 33.94 -31.04 36.81
N ASP A 604 33.74 -29.79 37.23
CA ASP A 604 33.28 -29.46 38.57
C ASP A 604 31.88 -29.99 38.86
N GLU A 605 30.94 -29.86 37.92
CA GLU A 605 29.57 -30.34 38.11
C GLU A 605 29.47 -31.87 38.16
N LYS A 606 30.23 -32.53 37.31
CA LYS A 606 30.18 -34.03 37.21
C LYS A 606 31.20 -34.72 38.13
N LYS A 607 32.03 -33.95 38.84
CA LYS A 607 33.05 -34.51 39.75
C LYS A 607 33.99 -35.49 39.07
N ILE A 608 34.58 -35.07 37.91
CA ILE A 608 35.45 -35.94 37.10
C ILE A 608 36.86 -35.93 37.69
N PHE A 609 37.17 -36.90 38.54
CA PHE A 609 38.45 -37.01 39.25
C PHE A 609 39.63 -37.28 38.30
N GLU A 610 39.41 -37.99 37.19
CA GLU A 610 40.39 -38.33 36.17
C GLU A 610 40.94 -37.09 35.41
N SER A 611 40.25 -35.96 35.51
CA SER A 611 40.65 -34.72 34.85
C SER A 611 41.77 -33.96 35.58
N VAL A 612 42.16 -34.38 36.76
CA VAL A 612 43.10 -33.65 37.62
C VAL A 612 44.42 -33.37 36.91
N ASN A 613 44.98 -34.34 36.16
CA ASN A 613 46.22 -34.13 35.40
C ASN A 613 46.04 -33.14 34.25
N TRP A 614 44.90 -33.19 33.55
CA TRP A 614 44.58 -32.25 32.48
C TRP A 614 44.49 -30.81 33.04
N ILE A 615 43.89 -30.61 34.22
CA ILE A 615 43.82 -29.29 34.86
C ILE A 615 45.24 -28.79 35.23
N ALA A 616 46.11 -29.64 35.70
CA ALA A 616 47.50 -29.31 35.99
C ALA A 616 48.24 -28.87 34.71
N GLU A 617 48.13 -29.61 33.65
CA GLU A 617 48.70 -29.24 32.36
C GLU A 617 48.14 -27.91 31.81
N LEU A 618 46.83 -27.67 31.94
CA LEU A 618 46.22 -26.38 31.58
C LEU A 618 46.82 -25.23 32.35
N LEU A 619 46.98 -25.37 33.66
CA LEU A 619 47.62 -24.37 34.50
C LEU A 619 49.08 -24.11 34.13
N GLY A 620 49.83 -25.15 33.76
CA GLY A 620 51.20 -25.04 33.23
C GLY A 620 51.29 -24.25 31.94
N ARG A 621 50.36 -24.48 31.02
CA ARG A 621 50.25 -23.70 29.77
C ARG A 621 49.93 -22.20 30.01
N LEU A 622 49.14 -21.90 31.04
CA LEU A 622 48.75 -20.55 31.41
C LEU A 622 49.78 -19.81 32.29
N GLU A 623 50.85 -20.48 32.71
CA GLU A 623 51.84 -19.91 33.65
C GLU A 623 52.40 -18.56 33.20
N TRP A 624 52.68 -18.41 31.92
CA TRP A 624 53.29 -17.21 31.33
C TRP A 624 52.29 -16.17 30.84
N ARG A 625 51.01 -16.47 30.81
CA ARG A 625 49.95 -15.52 30.42
C ARG A 625 49.56 -14.65 31.61
N LYS A 626 49.52 -13.32 31.37
CA LYS A 626 49.22 -12.30 32.37
C LYS A 626 48.03 -11.39 31.92
N ASP A 627 47.07 -11.96 31.25
CA ASP A 627 45.83 -11.32 30.90
C ASP A 627 44.72 -11.72 31.86
N GLU A 628 43.68 -10.87 31.99
CA GLU A 628 42.56 -11.05 32.89
C GLU A 628 41.84 -12.38 32.64
N THR A 629 41.72 -12.78 31.36
CA THR A 629 41.04 -14.06 30.97
C THR A 629 41.82 -15.29 31.47
N ALA A 630 43.18 -15.24 31.36
CA ALA A 630 44.03 -16.33 31.87
C ALA A 630 43.93 -16.40 33.39
N ASP A 631 43.93 -15.27 34.10
CA ASP A 631 43.81 -15.25 35.55
C ASP A 631 42.42 -15.77 36.01
N ASP A 632 41.35 -15.49 35.29
CA ASP A 632 40.04 -16.10 35.54
C ASP A 632 40.07 -17.61 35.35
N ILE A 633 40.69 -18.10 34.28
CA ILE A 633 40.79 -19.57 34.03
C ILE A 633 41.64 -20.25 35.13
N LYS A 634 42.78 -19.63 35.53
CA LYS A 634 43.61 -20.11 36.65
C LYS A 634 42.79 -20.21 37.93
N LYS A 635 42.00 -19.18 38.25
CA LYS A 635 41.10 -19.18 39.41
C LYS A 635 40.05 -20.29 39.37
N ILE A 636 39.38 -20.47 38.21
CA ILE A 636 38.41 -21.54 38.04
C ILE A 636 39.07 -22.90 38.15
N SER A 637 40.24 -23.11 37.53
CA SER A 637 41.01 -24.37 37.57
C SER A 637 41.38 -24.79 38.98
N VAL A 638 41.99 -23.84 39.73
CA VAL A 638 42.37 -24.12 41.14
C VAL A 638 41.15 -24.35 42.02
N THR A 639 40.05 -23.64 41.78
CA THR A 639 38.79 -23.82 42.51
C THR A 639 38.18 -25.21 42.18
N THR A 640 38.24 -25.65 40.92
CA THR A 640 37.78 -26.99 40.51
C THR A 640 38.61 -28.08 41.15
N LEU A 641 39.95 -27.96 41.16
CA LEU A 641 40.81 -28.92 41.87
C LEU A 641 40.44 -29.01 43.35
N ALA A 642 40.24 -27.87 44.01
CA ALA A 642 39.85 -27.84 45.42
C ALA A 642 38.49 -28.53 45.68
N LYS A 643 37.52 -28.42 44.78
CA LYS A 643 36.20 -29.02 44.89
C LYS A 643 36.20 -30.51 44.55
N LEU A 644 37.15 -30.97 43.75
CA LEU A 644 37.32 -32.39 43.48
C LEU A 644 37.82 -33.14 44.73
N ASP A 645 38.57 -32.46 45.62
CA ASP A 645 39.02 -32.90 46.91
C ASP A 645 39.58 -34.36 46.92
N SER A 646 40.28 -34.73 45.87
CA SER A 646 40.95 -36.03 45.73
C SER A 646 42.43 -35.92 46.21
N ASP A 647 43.02 -37.05 46.61
CA ASP A 647 44.46 -37.09 47.00
C ASP A 647 45.34 -36.55 45.85
N SER A 648 45.01 -36.92 44.61
CA SER A 648 45.72 -36.42 43.43
C SER A 648 45.57 -34.91 43.25
N ALA A 649 44.39 -34.34 43.51
CA ALA A 649 44.17 -32.88 43.43
C ALA A 649 44.93 -32.15 44.51
N LYS A 650 44.99 -32.70 45.74
CA LYS A 650 45.77 -32.14 46.85
C LYS A 650 47.27 -32.12 46.56
N VAL A 651 47.81 -33.18 45.96
CA VAL A 651 49.22 -33.25 45.55
C VAL A 651 49.52 -32.15 44.54
N ILE A 652 48.63 -31.96 43.50
CA ILE A 652 48.84 -30.94 42.50
C ILE A 652 48.68 -29.51 43.10
N LEU A 653 47.73 -29.29 44.00
CA LEU A 653 47.59 -28.00 44.68
C LEU A 653 48.85 -27.65 45.53
N LEU A 654 49.49 -28.64 46.18
CA LEU A 654 50.72 -28.47 46.89
C LEU A 654 51.91 -28.10 45.99
N ASP A 655 51.95 -28.72 44.80
CA ASP A 655 52.97 -28.38 43.78
C ASP A 655 52.75 -26.98 43.20
N LEU A 656 51.49 -26.65 42.87
CA LEU A 656 51.10 -25.32 42.36
C LEU A 656 51.37 -24.18 43.37
N GLN A 657 51.39 -24.46 44.66
CA GLN A 657 51.80 -23.47 45.69
C GLN A 657 53.23 -23.00 45.49
N ARG A 658 54.09 -23.80 44.82
CA ARG A 658 55.50 -23.51 44.51
C ARG A 658 55.68 -22.94 43.09
N SER A 659 54.60 -22.73 42.38
CA SER A 659 54.66 -22.19 41.00
C SER A 659 55.33 -20.83 40.93
N LYS A 660 56.04 -20.58 39.83
CA LYS A 660 56.62 -19.27 39.49
C LYS A 660 55.56 -18.21 39.25
N ASP A 661 54.38 -18.59 38.86
CA ASP A 661 53.26 -17.69 38.69
C ASP A 661 52.61 -17.39 40.05
N LYS A 662 52.87 -16.17 40.54
CA LYS A 662 52.38 -15.69 41.84
C LYS A 662 50.87 -15.78 41.98
N THR A 663 50.11 -15.57 40.90
CA THR A 663 48.63 -15.69 40.89
C THR A 663 48.23 -17.13 41.21
N THR A 664 48.75 -18.10 40.47
CA THR A 664 48.48 -19.53 40.69
C THR A 664 48.94 -19.99 42.06
N ALA A 665 50.13 -19.60 42.49
CA ALA A 665 50.66 -19.98 43.81
C ALA A 665 49.77 -19.45 44.98
N SER A 666 49.33 -18.20 44.88
CA SER A 666 48.43 -17.58 45.89
C SER A 666 47.05 -18.26 45.90
N LEU A 667 46.49 -18.54 44.71
CA LEU A 667 45.20 -19.26 44.58
C LEU A 667 45.27 -20.69 45.18
N ALA A 668 46.34 -21.45 44.88
CA ALA A 668 46.56 -22.77 45.40
C ALA A 668 46.73 -22.76 46.94
N ALA A 669 47.51 -21.84 47.50
CA ALA A 669 47.66 -21.68 48.93
C ALA A 669 46.33 -21.37 49.63
N ASN A 670 45.50 -20.52 49.04
CA ASN A 670 44.17 -20.20 49.57
C ASN A 670 43.18 -21.40 49.43
N ALA A 671 43.29 -22.18 48.38
CA ALA A 671 42.48 -23.37 48.16
C ALA A 671 42.83 -24.45 49.21
N LEU A 672 44.11 -24.73 49.43
CA LEU A 672 44.59 -25.68 50.46
C LEU A 672 44.13 -25.32 51.87
N ARG A 673 44.12 -24.04 52.23
CA ARG A 673 43.59 -23.59 53.55
C ARG A 673 42.08 -23.83 53.72
N ARG A 674 41.36 -24.02 52.67
CA ARG A 674 39.91 -24.26 52.71
C ARG A 674 39.54 -25.75 52.74
N ILE A 675 40.45 -26.62 52.27
CA ILE A 675 40.24 -28.06 52.16
C ILE A 675 40.81 -28.75 53.39
N GLY A 676 41.88 -28.22 53.99
CA GLY A 676 42.52 -28.73 55.21
C GLY A 676 42.05 -28.02 56.42
#